data_eb116772f0e08763c841fa008d5ab7c1
#
_entry.id   eb116772f0e08763c841fa008d5ab7c1
#
_cell.length_a   1.000
_cell.length_b   1.000
_cell.length_c   1.000
_cell.angle_alpha   90.00
_cell.angle_beta   90.00
_cell.angle_gamma   90.00
#
_symmetry.space_group_name_H-M   'P 1'
#
loop_
_entity.id
_entity.type
_entity.pdbx_description
1 polymer ?
#
loop_
_entity_poly.entity_id
_entity_poly.type
_entity_poly.pdbx_seq_one_letter_code
_entity_poly.pdbx_strand_id
1 'polypeptide(L)'
;MRFLVAVIALLIPFFSSARQLTDYVHPWVGSSNFGTTNPGAVCPNGMMSVSPFNVTGSEKNKWDKDSRWWSTPYTSDNCWFTGFSHVNLSGVGCPELGTIITMPTSGELSTDYLLYGSEYTGETAQPGYYALKLSKYDILAEVASTMRSSIERYTYRKGKAHVIVNLGQGLTNESGGFIRKVSDTEIEGMRLCGGFCYHSQAVFPQYFVIRVNKSPKEAGFWKKQPNMTAEAAWDEHAGKYKVYTDYAREMAGDDLGYRFTYDAEDGEQICVQMGVSFVSCENARQNLDAEQLGCNFDQVRDGAHRQWEEALERVKVSGGTEEQKEIFYTALYHALLHPNVLNDVNGEYPLMQGGKYAAQNGIEVVRPGIGKVAKGHNRYTVFSLWDTSRNLHQLLTLAYPEKQIDMVRSMVDMYKEWGWMPKWELYGRETFTMEGDPAIPVIADTYLKGLTDFDLQAAYKACLKSANTPGKDNKIRPDVDPYIAKGYIPLGYFAQDFSGDNSVSHALEYYVADNALALLSDKLAQEAKSSAQKAEYQKYAKEFRKRSKGWRHYYSKESGTLRPLNSDGTFLSPFNPKDGTDFSNTPGFHEGSAWNYTFYVPHDIEGLAKAMGGDKAFVAKLQKVFDEGLYDPANEPDIAYPFLFSRFKGEEHRTEKTVSALLKKYYTTRPDGIPGNDDTGVMSAWAVFSMIGMYPDCPGEPQYTLFSPVFDSVEINGKYVIRKDQKIKKHRITHQEFVRDYAK
;
A
#
# COMPACT_ATOMS: atom_id res chain seq x y z
N MET A 1 63.26 -49.70 2.17
CA MET A 1 62.93 -48.26 2.24
C MET A 1 61.43 -48.13 1.95
N ARG A 2 60.67 -47.94 3.00
CA ARG A 2 59.17 -47.68 2.86
C ARG A 2 58.99 -46.20 2.95
N PHE A 3 58.45 -45.59 1.88
CA PHE A 3 57.99 -44.16 1.88
C PHE A 3 56.63 -44.07 2.49
N LEU A 4 56.51 -43.35 3.62
CA LEU A 4 55.28 -42.95 4.22
C LEU A 4 54.78 -41.64 3.48
N VAL A 5 53.69 -41.71 2.77
CA VAL A 5 53.02 -40.50 2.23
C VAL A 5 52.04 -40.02 3.31
N ALA A 6 52.37 -38.91 3.94
CA ALA A 6 51.45 -38.22 4.86
C ALA A 6 50.47 -37.39 4.03
N VAL A 7 49.18 -37.76 4.02
CA VAL A 7 48.10 -36.95 3.51
C VAL A 7 47.72 -35.91 4.55
N ILE A 8 48.09 -34.65 4.33
CA ILE A 8 47.60 -33.50 5.12
C ILE A 8 46.22 -33.15 4.59
N ALA A 9 45.18 -33.55 5.31
CA ALA A 9 43.82 -33.05 5.06
C ALA A 9 43.73 -31.60 5.55
N LEU A 10 43.69 -30.63 4.62
CA LEU A 10 43.36 -29.25 4.90
C LEU A 10 41.86 -29.19 5.26
N LEU A 11 41.58 -29.11 6.55
CA LEU A 11 40.27 -28.67 7.05
C LEU A 11 40.11 -27.18 6.73
N ILE A 12 39.46 -26.87 5.60
CA ILE A 12 38.94 -25.53 5.33
C ILE A 12 37.73 -25.37 6.26
N PRO A 13 37.76 -24.44 7.23
CA PRO A 13 36.56 -24.16 7.99
C PRO A 13 35.54 -23.57 7.01
N PHE A 14 34.44 -24.28 6.76
CA PHE A 14 33.21 -23.70 6.21
C PHE A 14 32.74 -22.71 7.27
N PHE A 15 33.08 -21.44 7.11
CA PHE A 15 32.33 -20.36 7.71
C PHE A 15 30.97 -20.37 7.02
N SER A 16 30.01 -21.01 7.61
CA SER A 16 28.61 -20.75 7.31
C SER A 16 28.37 -19.27 7.66
N SER A 17 28.38 -18.40 6.67
CA SER A 17 27.85 -17.05 6.82
C SER A 17 26.43 -17.20 7.37
N ALA A 18 26.11 -16.53 8.47
CA ALA A 18 24.76 -16.50 8.97
C ALA A 18 23.87 -15.97 7.84
N ARG A 19 22.72 -16.63 7.60
CA ARG A 19 21.73 -16.22 6.62
C ARG A 19 21.29 -14.78 6.91
N GLN A 20 21.31 -13.89 5.91
CA GLN A 20 20.86 -12.51 6.07
C GLN A 20 19.33 -12.48 6.19
N LEU A 21 18.76 -11.41 6.77
CA LEU A 21 17.32 -11.31 6.94
C LEU A 21 16.60 -11.18 5.59
N THR A 22 17.24 -10.51 4.65
CA THR A 22 16.78 -10.39 3.25
C THR A 22 16.67 -11.73 2.52
N ASP A 23 17.46 -12.76 2.92
CA ASP A 23 17.37 -14.11 2.36
C ASP A 23 16.07 -14.86 2.75
N TYR A 24 15.33 -14.36 3.74
CA TYR A 24 14.03 -14.88 4.16
C TYR A 24 12.86 -14.27 3.39
N VAL A 25 13.08 -13.22 2.60
CA VAL A 25 12.02 -12.51 1.92
C VAL A 25 11.71 -13.11 0.55
N HIS A 26 10.43 -13.39 0.31
CA HIS A 26 9.89 -13.86 -0.97
C HIS A 26 9.00 -12.79 -1.61
N PRO A 27 9.53 -11.86 -2.43
CA PRO A 27 8.76 -10.71 -2.94
C PRO A 27 7.55 -11.07 -3.81
N TRP A 28 7.47 -12.29 -4.35
CA TRP A 28 6.33 -12.76 -5.15
C TRP A 28 5.14 -13.28 -4.33
N VAL A 29 5.25 -13.37 -3.01
CA VAL A 29 4.09 -13.73 -2.16
C VAL A 29 3.00 -12.66 -2.33
N GLY A 30 1.76 -13.09 -2.59
CA GLY A 30 0.63 -12.20 -2.88
C GLY A 30 0.51 -11.79 -4.36
N SER A 31 1.35 -12.31 -5.26
CA SER A 31 1.29 -12.01 -6.68
C SER A 31 0.34 -12.92 -7.49
N SER A 32 -0.40 -13.78 -6.80
CA SER A 32 -1.57 -14.48 -7.33
C SER A 32 -2.72 -14.40 -6.31
N ASN A 33 -3.87 -15.01 -6.61
CA ASN A 33 -5.03 -15.03 -5.70
C ASN A 33 -5.45 -13.64 -5.19
N PHE A 34 -5.41 -12.63 -6.07
CA PHE A 34 -5.79 -11.24 -5.77
C PHE A 34 -4.99 -10.58 -4.64
N GLY A 35 -3.81 -11.06 -4.28
CA GLY A 35 -2.93 -10.37 -3.33
C GLY A 35 -2.41 -9.04 -3.83
N THR A 36 -2.38 -8.86 -5.15
CA THR A 36 -2.02 -7.63 -5.89
C THR A 36 -0.65 -7.04 -5.52
N THR A 37 0.24 -7.87 -5.00
CA THR A 37 1.65 -7.51 -4.81
C THR A 37 2.44 -7.74 -6.10
N ASN A 38 3.65 -7.19 -6.16
CA ASN A 38 4.58 -7.44 -7.25
C ASN A 38 6.01 -7.67 -6.73
N PRO A 39 6.82 -8.49 -7.43
CA PRO A 39 8.16 -8.87 -6.98
C PRO A 39 9.24 -7.85 -7.38
N GLY A 40 8.88 -6.67 -7.79
CA GLY A 40 9.78 -5.68 -8.37
C GLY A 40 10.85 -5.17 -7.40
N ALA A 41 11.87 -4.51 -7.96
CA ALA A 41 12.91 -3.88 -7.19
C ALA A 41 12.40 -2.57 -6.58
N VAL A 42 12.48 -2.45 -5.25
CA VAL A 42 12.07 -1.26 -4.48
C VAL A 42 12.90 -1.14 -3.21
N CYS A 43 13.19 0.05 -2.74
CA CYS A 43 13.76 0.33 -1.41
C CYS A 43 12.64 0.47 -0.36
N PRO A 44 12.92 0.32 0.95
CA PRO A 44 11.92 0.52 2.00
C PRO A 44 11.24 1.89 1.90
N ASN A 45 9.91 1.93 1.66
CA ASN A 45 9.12 3.14 1.41
C ASN A 45 9.64 3.98 0.22
N GLY A 46 10.24 3.35 -0.78
CA GLY A 46 10.82 4.03 -1.93
C GLY A 46 9.76 4.65 -2.86
N MET A 47 10.04 5.85 -3.41
CA MET A 47 9.26 6.46 -4.47
C MET A 47 9.36 5.63 -5.76
N MET A 48 10.56 5.14 -6.06
CA MET A 48 10.83 4.28 -7.22
C MET A 48 10.61 2.83 -6.88
N SER A 49 9.76 2.17 -7.67
CA SER A 49 9.67 0.72 -7.76
C SER A 49 9.71 0.30 -9.24
N VAL A 50 10.42 -0.75 -9.54
CA VAL A 50 10.52 -1.29 -10.91
C VAL A 50 9.96 -2.69 -10.91
N SER A 51 8.84 -2.89 -11.60
CA SER A 51 8.16 -4.19 -11.67
C SER A 51 8.19 -4.77 -13.08
N PRO A 52 8.34 -6.09 -13.23
CA PRO A 52 7.99 -6.73 -14.48
C PRO A 52 6.52 -6.43 -14.80
N PHE A 53 6.25 -6.18 -16.09
CA PHE A 53 4.90 -5.95 -16.61
C PHE A 53 4.47 -7.16 -17.42
N ASN A 54 3.60 -7.99 -16.86
CA ASN A 54 3.20 -9.25 -17.48
C ASN A 54 1.68 -9.50 -17.48
N VAL A 55 0.87 -8.48 -17.19
CA VAL A 55 -0.60 -8.59 -17.18
C VAL A 55 -1.25 -8.37 -18.55
N THR A 56 -0.45 -8.22 -19.60
CA THR A 56 -0.92 -8.15 -20.99
C THR A 56 -1.01 -9.53 -21.62
N GLY A 57 -2.06 -9.76 -22.38
CA GLY A 57 -2.25 -10.99 -23.13
C GLY A 57 -1.45 -11.03 -24.44
N SER A 58 -1.46 -12.21 -25.07
CA SER A 58 -0.89 -12.45 -26.39
C SER A 58 -1.77 -13.43 -27.15
N GLU A 59 -1.43 -13.73 -28.43
CA GLU A 59 -2.11 -14.79 -29.17
C GLU A 59 -1.90 -16.19 -28.58
N LYS A 60 -0.90 -16.34 -27.71
CA LYS A 60 -0.49 -17.63 -27.14
C LYS A 60 -1.02 -17.90 -25.74
N ASN A 61 -1.66 -16.93 -25.09
CA ASN A 61 -2.18 -17.09 -23.73
C ASN A 61 -3.64 -16.60 -23.62
N LYS A 62 -4.24 -16.82 -22.43
CA LYS A 62 -5.66 -16.48 -22.15
C LYS A 62 -5.87 -15.05 -21.67
N TRP A 63 -4.78 -14.28 -21.46
CA TRP A 63 -4.87 -12.95 -20.87
C TRP A 63 -5.43 -11.97 -21.90
N ASP A 64 -6.12 -10.94 -21.40
CA ASP A 64 -6.59 -9.85 -22.24
C ASP A 64 -5.38 -9.14 -22.87
N LYS A 65 -5.52 -8.73 -24.12
CA LYS A 65 -4.51 -7.91 -24.80
C LYS A 65 -4.40 -6.51 -24.20
N ASP A 66 -5.42 -6.10 -23.48
CA ASP A 66 -5.48 -4.84 -22.77
C ASP A 66 -5.15 -5.06 -21.28
N SER A 67 -4.03 -4.51 -20.81
CA SER A 67 -3.59 -4.58 -19.42
C SER A 67 -4.29 -3.61 -18.49
N ARG A 68 -5.07 -2.69 -19.03
CA ARG A 68 -5.84 -1.74 -18.23
C ARG A 68 -6.84 -2.50 -17.35
N TRP A 69 -7.11 -1.95 -16.19
CA TRP A 69 -8.00 -2.53 -15.18
C TRP A 69 -7.39 -3.64 -14.32
N TRP A 70 -6.14 -4.01 -14.53
CA TRP A 70 -5.41 -4.84 -13.58
C TRP A 70 -4.85 -3.97 -12.45
N SER A 71 -5.02 -4.42 -11.23
CA SER A 71 -4.59 -3.67 -10.05
C SER A 71 -3.07 -3.62 -9.85
N THR A 72 -2.36 -4.52 -10.51
CA THR A 72 -0.89 -4.68 -10.38
C THR A 72 -0.27 -4.96 -11.74
N PRO A 73 0.97 -4.53 -12.01
CA PRO A 73 1.65 -4.81 -13.27
C PRO A 73 2.10 -6.27 -13.44
N TYR A 74 2.05 -7.06 -12.37
CA TYR A 74 2.58 -8.43 -12.35
C TYR A 74 1.58 -9.43 -11.77
N THR A 75 1.62 -10.64 -12.32
CA THR A 75 1.00 -11.83 -11.75
C THR A 75 1.88 -13.04 -11.98
N SER A 76 1.99 -13.92 -10.98
CA SER A 76 2.70 -15.21 -11.10
C SER A 76 2.01 -16.19 -12.07
N ASP A 77 0.76 -15.90 -12.46
CA ASP A 77 -0.04 -16.79 -13.32
C ASP A 77 0.22 -16.57 -14.82
N ASN A 78 1.04 -15.59 -15.19
CA ASN A 78 1.38 -15.27 -16.58
C ASN A 78 2.88 -15.08 -16.77
N CYS A 79 3.43 -15.64 -17.85
CA CYS A 79 4.84 -15.53 -18.20
C CYS A 79 5.09 -14.70 -19.49
N TRP A 80 4.17 -13.82 -19.86
CA TRP A 80 4.31 -12.95 -21.04
C TRP A 80 4.75 -11.54 -20.61
N PHE A 81 6.04 -11.26 -20.77
CA PHE A 81 6.67 -10.00 -20.37
C PHE A 81 6.62 -8.97 -21.50
N THR A 82 6.20 -7.75 -21.21
CA THR A 82 6.15 -6.64 -22.17
C THR A 82 7.02 -5.44 -21.75
N GLY A 83 7.75 -5.54 -20.66
CA GLY A 83 8.72 -4.56 -20.19
C GLY A 83 8.77 -4.42 -18.67
N PHE A 84 9.57 -3.49 -18.20
CA PHE A 84 9.60 -3.06 -16.81
C PHE A 84 8.84 -1.75 -16.64
N SER A 85 7.88 -1.71 -15.73
CA SER A 85 7.15 -0.49 -15.37
C SER A 85 7.80 0.21 -14.18
N HIS A 86 7.69 1.53 -14.12
CA HIS A 86 8.32 2.37 -13.12
C HIS A 86 7.29 3.14 -12.31
N VAL A 87 7.43 3.06 -10.99
CA VAL A 87 6.47 3.46 -9.97
C VAL A 87 5.19 2.64 -10.03
N ASN A 88 5.03 1.77 -9.03
CA ASN A 88 3.94 0.81 -8.98
C ASN A 88 3.30 0.82 -7.60
N LEU A 89 2.01 0.59 -7.52
CA LEU A 89 1.34 0.24 -6.29
C LEU A 89 1.55 -1.25 -5.97
N SER A 90 1.49 -1.61 -4.71
CA SER A 90 1.55 -2.99 -4.23
C SER A 90 0.46 -3.22 -3.20
N GLY A 91 -0.30 -4.29 -3.36
CA GLY A 91 -1.37 -4.67 -2.45
C GLY A 91 -2.70 -3.93 -2.64
N VAL A 92 -2.81 -3.05 -3.62
CA VAL A 92 -4.02 -2.23 -3.83
C VAL A 92 -4.99 -2.92 -4.79
N GLY A 93 -6.28 -2.89 -4.48
CA GLY A 93 -7.34 -3.53 -5.28
C GLY A 93 -7.73 -2.78 -6.55
N CYS A 94 -7.24 -1.55 -6.77
CA CYS A 94 -7.58 -0.71 -7.91
C CYS A 94 -6.37 -0.41 -8.80
N PRO A 95 -6.56 -0.34 -10.14
CA PRO A 95 -5.48 -0.03 -11.06
C PRO A 95 -5.05 1.43 -10.94
N GLU A 96 -3.73 1.64 -10.90
CA GLU A 96 -3.09 2.95 -11.05
C GLU A 96 -1.60 2.76 -11.33
N LEU A 97 -0.97 3.73 -12.04
CA LEU A 97 0.47 3.70 -12.35
C LEU A 97 0.86 2.52 -13.27
N GLY A 98 1.98 1.83 -12.98
CA GLY A 98 2.48 0.79 -13.85
C GLY A 98 2.92 1.32 -15.21
N THR A 99 3.53 2.49 -15.25
CA THR A 99 3.78 3.31 -16.45
C THR A 99 5.27 3.44 -16.76
N ILE A 100 5.60 4.18 -17.82
CA ILE A 100 6.97 4.44 -18.30
C ILE A 100 7.72 3.11 -18.46
N ILE A 101 7.26 2.33 -19.43
CA ILE A 101 7.74 0.96 -19.58
C ILE A 101 9.01 0.95 -20.44
N THR A 102 10.02 0.23 -19.97
CA THR A 102 11.26 -0.04 -20.70
C THR A 102 11.28 -1.50 -21.13
N MET A 103 11.64 -1.76 -22.38
CA MET A 103 11.71 -3.13 -22.93
C MET A 103 12.99 -3.34 -23.73
N PRO A 104 13.85 -4.29 -23.34
CA PRO A 104 14.98 -4.71 -24.14
C PRO A 104 14.52 -5.71 -25.23
N THR A 105 14.91 -5.47 -26.48
CA THR A 105 14.64 -6.39 -27.59
C THR A 105 15.87 -6.53 -28.48
N SER A 106 15.88 -7.53 -29.36
CA SER A 106 16.94 -7.72 -30.35
C SER A 106 16.39 -8.13 -31.71
N GLY A 107 17.17 -7.91 -32.78
CA GLY A 107 16.80 -8.25 -34.14
C GLY A 107 16.02 -7.16 -34.86
N GLU A 108 14.89 -7.46 -35.44
CA GLU A 108 14.02 -6.48 -36.10
C GLU A 108 13.28 -5.64 -35.05
N LEU A 109 13.29 -4.32 -35.24
CA LEU A 109 12.60 -3.40 -34.33
C LEU A 109 11.08 -3.52 -34.46
N SER A 110 10.40 -3.80 -33.38
CA SER A 110 8.96 -3.58 -33.21
C SER A 110 8.70 -2.62 -32.05
N THR A 111 7.75 -1.72 -32.24
CA THR A 111 7.31 -0.79 -31.16
C THR A 111 5.90 -1.12 -30.68
N ASP A 112 5.29 -2.18 -31.18
CA ASP A 112 4.02 -2.71 -30.74
C ASP A 112 4.24 -3.74 -29.63
N TYR A 113 3.75 -3.46 -28.43
CA TYR A 113 3.94 -4.32 -27.26
C TYR A 113 3.28 -5.70 -27.43
N LEU A 114 2.23 -5.82 -28.23
CA LEU A 114 1.62 -7.11 -28.56
C LEU A 114 2.55 -7.99 -29.39
N LEU A 115 3.45 -7.38 -30.18
CA LEU A 115 4.40 -8.07 -31.04
C LEU A 115 5.77 -8.22 -30.38
N TYR A 116 6.26 -7.24 -29.62
CA TYR A 116 7.60 -7.32 -29.02
C TYR A 116 7.65 -8.10 -27.71
N GLY A 117 6.52 -8.42 -27.06
CA GLY A 117 6.50 -9.21 -25.84
C GLY A 117 7.24 -10.56 -25.98
N SER A 118 7.68 -11.11 -24.87
CA SER A 118 8.44 -12.34 -24.78
C SER A 118 8.01 -13.19 -23.58
N GLU A 119 7.94 -14.48 -23.75
CA GLU A 119 8.02 -15.41 -22.62
C GLU A 119 9.38 -15.24 -21.91
N TYR A 120 9.44 -15.56 -20.63
CA TYR A 120 10.65 -15.48 -19.83
C TYR A 120 10.87 -16.69 -18.94
N THR A 121 12.10 -16.87 -18.49
CA THR A 121 12.54 -17.94 -17.59
C THR A 121 13.59 -17.40 -16.62
N GLY A 122 13.99 -18.20 -15.64
CA GLY A 122 15.09 -17.85 -14.73
C GLY A 122 14.79 -16.61 -13.87
N GLU A 123 13.54 -16.46 -13.48
CA GLU A 123 13.10 -15.36 -12.63
C GLU A 123 13.78 -15.41 -11.25
N THR A 124 14.27 -14.26 -10.80
CA THR A 124 14.86 -14.06 -9.48
C THR A 124 14.34 -12.75 -8.90
N ALA A 125 13.80 -12.80 -7.69
CA ALA A 125 13.35 -11.64 -6.95
C ALA A 125 13.96 -11.63 -5.55
N GLN A 126 14.52 -10.50 -5.17
CA GLN A 126 15.08 -10.23 -3.84
C GLN A 126 14.76 -8.79 -3.45
N PRO A 127 14.75 -8.43 -2.17
CA PRO A 127 14.56 -7.04 -1.77
C PRO A 127 15.52 -6.08 -2.49
N GLY A 128 14.93 -5.19 -3.31
CA GLY A 128 15.69 -4.20 -4.09
C GLY A 128 16.28 -4.68 -5.41
N TYR A 129 16.04 -5.95 -5.82
CA TYR A 129 16.56 -6.53 -7.04
C TYR A 129 15.57 -7.50 -7.70
N TYR A 130 15.51 -7.45 -9.03
CA TYR A 130 14.77 -8.43 -9.82
C TYR A 130 15.49 -8.74 -11.12
N ALA A 131 15.37 -9.97 -11.61
CA ALA A 131 15.96 -10.41 -12.88
C ALA A 131 15.12 -11.50 -13.56
N LEU A 132 15.16 -11.52 -14.89
CA LEU A 132 14.59 -12.57 -15.73
C LEU A 132 15.38 -12.73 -17.02
N LYS A 133 15.18 -13.86 -17.70
CA LYS A 133 15.74 -14.12 -19.02
C LYS A 133 14.63 -14.18 -20.08
N LEU A 134 14.68 -13.27 -21.06
CA LEU A 134 13.74 -13.20 -22.18
C LEU A 134 14.02 -14.32 -23.18
N SER A 135 13.06 -15.22 -23.36
CA SER A 135 13.23 -16.42 -24.19
C SER A 135 13.33 -16.09 -25.69
N LYS A 136 12.52 -15.12 -26.16
CA LYS A 136 12.50 -14.70 -27.57
C LYS A 136 13.81 -14.07 -28.02
N TYR A 137 14.50 -13.37 -27.14
CA TYR A 137 15.65 -12.52 -27.49
C TYR A 137 16.97 -13.01 -26.89
N ASP A 138 16.94 -14.04 -26.04
CA ASP A 138 18.09 -14.52 -25.27
C ASP A 138 18.81 -13.40 -24.48
N ILE A 139 18.01 -12.47 -23.90
CA ILE A 139 18.50 -11.33 -23.12
C ILE A 139 18.32 -11.63 -21.63
N LEU A 140 19.39 -11.45 -20.83
CA LEU A 140 19.28 -11.35 -19.39
C LEU A 140 18.96 -9.89 -19.05
N ALA A 141 17.83 -9.67 -18.38
CA ALA A 141 17.35 -8.37 -17.93
C ALA A 141 17.33 -8.32 -16.43
N GLU A 142 18.04 -7.36 -15.84
CA GLU A 142 18.21 -7.17 -14.40
C GLU A 142 17.83 -5.75 -14.03
N VAL A 143 17.18 -5.56 -12.88
CA VAL A 143 16.79 -4.24 -12.38
C VAL A 143 17.09 -4.10 -10.89
N ALA A 144 17.48 -2.90 -10.48
CA ALA A 144 17.67 -2.51 -9.09
C ALA A 144 17.19 -1.08 -8.88
N SER A 145 16.88 -0.69 -7.65
CA SER A 145 16.35 0.64 -7.34
C SER A 145 17.10 1.33 -6.21
N THR A 146 17.02 2.64 -6.20
CA THR A 146 17.28 3.50 -5.05
C THR A 146 15.96 4.09 -4.57
N MET A 147 15.99 5.10 -3.70
CA MET A 147 14.78 5.74 -3.18
C MET A 147 13.93 6.38 -4.30
N ARG A 148 14.56 7.05 -5.31
CA ARG A 148 13.90 7.85 -6.35
C ARG A 148 14.36 7.55 -7.76
N SER A 149 15.22 6.56 -7.91
CA SER A 149 15.77 6.19 -9.21
C SER A 149 15.93 4.68 -9.37
N SER A 150 16.08 4.21 -10.59
CA SER A 150 16.31 2.82 -10.93
C SER A 150 17.51 2.68 -11.88
N ILE A 151 18.05 1.50 -11.91
CA ILE A 151 19.03 1.07 -12.91
C ILE A 151 18.64 -0.28 -13.46
N GLU A 152 18.73 -0.43 -14.77
CA GLU A 152 18.50 -1.65 -15.50
C GLU A 152 19.78 -2.05 -16.20
N ARG A 153 20.07 -3.36 -16.26
CA ARG A 153 21.20 -3.92 -16.99
C ARG A 153 20.70 -5.01 -17.93
N TYR A 154 20.89 -4.80 -19.23
CA TYR A 154 20.51 -5.72 -20.28
C TYR A 154 21.72 -6.35 -20.93
N THR A 155 21.86 -7.66 -20.84
CA THR A 155 22.96 -8.40 -21.47
C THR A 155 22.50 -9.01 -22.77
N TYR A 156 23.06 -8.52 -23.88
CA TYR A 156 22.68 -8.88 -25.24
C TYR A 156 23.57 -9.95 -25.86
N ARG A 157 23.02 -10.65 -26.84
CA ARG A 157 23.80 -11.39 -27.80
C ARG A 157 24.26 -10.48 -28.93
N LYS A 158 25.24 -10.96 -29.71
CA LYS A 158 25.73 -10.24 -30.92
C LYS A 158 24.61 -9.97 -31.90
N GLY A 159 24.43 -8.70 -32.31
CA GLY A 159 23.43 -8.29 -33.29
C GLY A 159 22.83 -6.92 -33.00
N LYS A 160 21.71 -6.62 -33.63
CA LYS A 160 20.95 -5.40 -33.30
C LYS A 160 20.28 -5.55 -31.95
N ALA A 161 20.50 -4.57 -31.10
CA ALA A 161 19.94 -4.48 -29.74
C ALA A 161 19.15 -3.18 -29.63
N HIS A 162 17.99 -3.26 -28.96
CA HIS A 162 17.13 -2.09 -28.76
C HIS A 162 16.75 -1.95 -27.30
N VAL A 163 16.64 -0.70 -26.84
CA VAL A 163 15.94 -0.33 -25.61
C VAL A 163 14.75 0.53 -26.04
N ILE A 164 13.55 0.02 -25.80
CA ILE A 164 12.29 0.68 -26.13
C ILE A 164 11.76 1.33 -24.86
N VAL A 165 11.36 2.60 -24.93
CA VAL A 165 10.64 3.32 -23.89
C VAL A 165 9.21 3.52 -24.38
N ASN A 166 8.22 3.05 -23.62
CA ASN A 166 6.81 3.08 -24.00
C ASN A 166 6.00 3.85 -22.95
N LEU A 167 5.36 4.95 -23.38
CA LEU A 167 4.42 5.72 -22.56
C LEU A 167 2.94 5.37 -22.84
N GLY A 168 2.66 4.56 -23.85
CA GLY A 168 1.31 4.17 -24.24
C GLY A 168 0.73 3.02 -23.41
N GLN A 169 1.58 2.26 -22.72
CA GLN A 169 1.17 1.13 -21.89
C GLN A 169 1.13 1.51 -20.42
N GLY A 170 0.19 0.95 -19.66
CA GLY A 170 0.02 1.18 -18.23
C GLY A 170 -1.23 0.47 -17.71
N LEU A 171 -1.58 0.69 -16.45
CA LEU A 171 -2.72 0.06 -15.79
C LEU A 171 -4.01 0.90 -15.85
N THR A 172 -3.92 2.15 -16.27
CA THR A 172 -5.06 3.07 -16.38
C THR A 172 -5.17 3.68 -17.77
N ASN A 173 -6.32 4.27 -18.05
CA ASN A 173 -6.66 4.88 -19.36
C ASN A 173 -6.11 6.30 -19.52
N GLU A 174 -5.53 6.89 -18.50
CA GLU A 174 -5.02 8.24 -18.59
C GLU A 174 -3.91 8.26 -19.61
N SER A 175 -4.10 9.12 -20.56
CA SER A 175 -3.20 9.33 -21.66
C SER A 175 -2.77 10.79 -21.66
N GLY A 176 -1.76 11.03 -22.46
CA GLY A 176 -1.13 12.32 -22.51
C GLY A 176 0.22 12.29 -21.82
N GLY A 177 1.21 12.65 -22.61
CA GLY A 177 2.59 12.73 -22.16
C GLY A 177 3.44 13.40 -23.21
N PHE A 178 4.71 13.56 -22.89
CA PHE A 178 5.73 14.00 -23.84
C PHE A 178 7.05 13.31 -23.55
N ILE A 179 7.87 13.22 -24.58
CA ILE A 179 9.29 12.86 -24.50
C ILE A 179 10.08 13.92 -25.23
N ARG A 180 11.19 14.37 -24.64
CA ARG A 180 12.15 15.31 -25.22
C ARG A 180 13.52 14.66 -25.27
N LYS A 181 14.21 14.76 -26.40
CA LYS A 181 15.62 14.39 -26.53
C LYS A 181 16.49 15.50 -25.92
N VAL A 182 17.24 15.17 -24.88
CA VAL A 182 18.19 16.09 -24.22
C VAL A 182 19.56 15.96 -24.87
N SER A 183 20.04 14.74 -25.06
CA SER A 183 21.31 14.41 -25.73
C SER A 183 21.16 13.10 -26.51
N ASP A 184 22.25 12.56 -27.03
CA ASP A 184 22.22 11.26 -27.70
C ASP A 184 21.99 10.10 -26.70
N THR A 185 22.32 10.32 -25.44
CA THR A 185 22.21 9.31 -24.37
C THR A 185 21.18 9.66 -23.31
N GLU A 186 20.46 10.77 -23.42
CA GLU A 186 19.50 11.22 -22.40
C GLU A 186 18.20 11.71 -23.03
N ILE A 187 17.09 11.24 -22.49
CA ILE A 187 15.75 11.75 -22.75
C ILE A 187 15.08 12.13 -21.43
N GLU A 188 14.14 13.06 -21.49
CA GLU A 188 13.27 13.42 -20.38
C GLU A 188 11.81 13.43 -20.84
N GLY A 189 10.89 13.34 -19.92
CA GLY A 189 9.49 13.40 -20.27
C GLY A 189 8.54 13.36 -19.09
N MET A 190 7.27 13.21 -19.41
CA MET A 190 6.20 13.13 -18.44
C MET A 190 5.08 12.28 -18.99
N ARG A 191 4.41 11.55 -18.12
CA ARG A 191 3.12 10.93 -18.36
C ARG A 191 2.10 11.38 -17.34
N LEU A 192 0.86 11.59 -17.75
CA LEU A 192 -0.28 11.76 -16.85
C LEU A 192 -0.73 10.40 -16.31
N CYS A 193 -1.00 10.36 -15.03
CA CYS A 193 -1.58 9.24 -14.30
C CYS A 193 -2.86 9.69 -13.62
N GLY A 194 -3.76 8.78 -13.25
CA GLY A 194 -5.04 9.06 -12.61
C GLY A 194 -6.10 7.99 -12.91
N GLY A 195 -7.33 8.21 -12.47
CA GLY A 195 -8.43 7.27 -12.70
C GLY A 195 -8.57 6.18 -11.63
N PHE A 196 -7.86 6.31 -10.52
CA PHE A 196 -7.89 5.35 -9.42
C PHE A 196 -9.32 5.00 -8.99
N CYS A 197 -9.61 3.70 -8.87
CA CYS A 197 -10.93 3.14 -8.58
C CYS A 197 -12.05 3.67 -9.49
N TYR A 198 -11.74 4.08 -10.70
CA TYR A 198 -12.68 4.53 -11.74
C TYR A 198 -13.54 5.74 -11.38
N HIS A 199 -13.42 6.29 -10.19
CA HIS A 199 -14.28 7.33 -9.68
C HIS A 199 -13.66 8.69 -9.60
N SER A 200 -12.41 8.72 -9.20
CA SER A 200 -11.78 9.98 -8.96
C SER A 200 -10.96 10.37 -10.18
N GLN A 201 -11.02 11.65 -10.48
CA GLN A 201 -10.14 12.24 -11.48
C GLN A 201 -8.93 12.85 -10.77
N ALA A 202 -8.30 12.05 -9.91
CA ALA A 202 -7.08 12.39 -9.23
C ALA A 202 -5.91 12.33 -10.21
N VAL A 203 -5.95 13.15 -11.27
CA VAL A 203 -4.92 13.19 -12.30
C VAL A 203 -3.69 13.93 -11.79
N PHE A 204 -2.52 13.32 -11.96
CA PHE A 204 -1.24 13.88 -11.57
C PHE A 204 -0.15 13.53 -12.61
N PRO A 205 0.85 14.41 -12.79
CA PRO A 205 1.97 14.14 -13.69
C PRO A 205 3.04 13.29 -12.99
N GLN A 206 3.60 12.33 -13.72
CA GLN A 206 4.81 11.60 -13.37
C GLN A 206 5.91 11.99 -14.36
N TYR A 207 6.95 12.69 -13.88
CA TYR A 207 8.09 13.12 -14.68
C TYR A 207 9.22 12.11 -14.56
N PHE A 208 10.01 11.99 -15.65
CA PHE A 208 11.16 11.11 -15.70
C PHE A 208 12.33 11.70 -16.47
N VAL A 209 13.51 11.19 -16.16
CA VAL A 209 14.73 11.30 -16.96
C VAL A 209 15.29 9.91 -17.15
N ILE A 210 15.60 9.55 -18.40
CA ILE A 210 16.22 8.26 -18.74
C ILE A 210 17.59 8.54 -19.37
N ARG A 211 18.60 7.83 -18.87
CA ARG A 211 19.98 7.93 -19.34
C ARG A 211 20.51 6.54 -19.67
N VAL A 212 21.13 6.39 -20.86
CA VAL A 212 21.82 5.16 -21.28
C VAL A 212 23.33 5.34 -21.18
N ASN A 213 24.05 4.25 -20.84
CA ASN A 213 25.50 4.31 -20.61
C ASN A 213 26.35 4.41 -21.88
N LYS A 214 25.75 4.23 -23.05
CA LYS A 214 26.45 4.20 -24.35
C LYS A 214 25.66 4.95 -25.40
N SER A 215 26.35 5.73 -26.27
CA SER A 215 25.70 6.38 -27.41
C SER A 215 25.12 5.35 -28.35
N PRO A 216 23.83 5.45 -28.71
CA PRO A 216 23.20 4.54 -29.66
C PRO A 216 23.69 4.81 -31.10
N LYS A 217 23.62 3.80 -31.94
CA LYS A 217 23.84 3.96 -33.38
C LYS A 217 22.69 4.72 -34.03
N GLU A 218 21.48 4.43 -33.60
CA GLU A 218 20.25 5.10 -34.01
C GLU A 218 19.36 5.33 -32.78
N ALA A 219 18.65 6.46 -32.76
CA ALA A 219 17.66 6.75 -31.75
C ALA A 219 16.51 7.55 -32.37
N GLY A 220 15.33 7.48 -31.79
CA GLY A 220 14.21 8.27 -32.30
C GLY A 220 12.88 7.93 -31.62
N PHE A 221 11.91 8.79 -31.90
CA PHE A 221 10.55 8.66 -31.41
C PHE A 221 9.75 7.66 -32.20
N TRP A 222 8.73 7.13 -31.61
CA TRP A 222 7.67 6.43 -32.29
C TRP A 222 6.32 6.88 -31.71
N LYS A 223 5.27 6.78 -32.52
CA LYS A 223 3.91 7.10 -32.11
C LYS A 223 2.93 6.23 -32.84
N LYS A 224 1.90 5.73 -32.14
CA LYS A 224 0.78 5.05 -32.75
C LYS A 224 0.01 6.05 -33.63
N GLN A 225 -0.24 5.68 -34.87
CA GLN A 225 -1.04 6.47 -35.80
C GLN A 225 -2.50 6.08 -35.64
N PRO A 226 -3.41 7.05 -35.50
CA PRO A 226 -4.84 6.75 -35.49
C PRO A 226 -5.27 5.99 -36.73
N ASN A 227 -6.13 5.02 -36.57
CA ASN A 227 -6.72 4.36 -37.74
C ASN A 227 -7.77 5.31 -38.34
N MET A 228 -7.69 5.52 -39.68
CA MET A 228 -8.51 6.49 -40.38
C MET A 228 -9.91 5.97 -40.75
N THR A 229 -10.27 4.72 -40.44
CA THR A 229 -11.59 4.17 -40.71
C THR A 229 -12.48 4.27 -39.45
N ALA A 230 -13.79 4.51 -39.64
CA ALA A 230 -14.72 4.64 -38.54
C ALA A 230 -14.82 3.36 -37.68
N GLU A 231 -14.72 2.18 -38.29
CA GLU A 231 -14.70 0.89 -37.60
C GLU A 231 -13.44 0.73 -36.73
N ALA A 232 -12.31 1.13 -37.25
CA ALA A 232 -11.04 0.98 -36.59
C ALA A 232 -10.76 2.09 -35.54
N ALA A 233 -11.56 3.15 -35.50
CA ALA A 233 -11.47 4.16 -34.44
C ALA A 233 -11.82 3.60 -33.05
N TRP A 234 -12.50 2.47 -33.00
CA TRP A 234 -12.85 1.76 -31.75
C TRP A 234 -11.85 0.64 -31.41
N ASP A 235 -10.97 0.27 -32.33
CA ASP A 235 -9.94 -0.74 -32.09
C ASP A 235 -8.61 -0.04 -31.84
N GLU A 236 -8.25 0.11 -30.57
CA GLU A 236 -6.98 0.72 -30.13
C GLU A 236 -5.74 -0.02 -30.65
N HIS A 237 -5.89 -1.29 -31.00
CA HIS A 237 -4.80 -2.12 -31.50
C HIS A 237 -4.67 -2.07 -33.04
N ALA A 238 -5.65 -1.49 -33.73
CA ALA A 238 -5.65 -1.42 -35.20
C ALA A 238 -4.76 -0.29 -35.77
N GLY A 239 -4.30 0.64 -34.93
CA GLY A 239 -3.41 1.72 -35.35
C GLY A 239 -2.01 1.23 -35.70
N LYS A 240 -1.41 1.79 -36.74
CA LYS A 240 -0.02 1.50 -37.14
C LYS A 240 0.94 2.46 -36.44
N TYR A 241 2.04 1.92 -35.93
CA TYR A 241 3.10 2.76 -35.34
C TYR A 241 3.99 3.35 -36.46
N LYS A 242 4.29 4.64 -36.34
CA LYS A 242 5.25 5.33 -37.17
C LYS A 242 6.48 5.66 -36.34
N VAL A 243 7.65 5.29 -36.85
CA VAL A 243 8.95 5.60 -36.26
C VAL A 243 9.51 6.87 -36.88
N TYR A 244 10.00 7.77 -36.07
CA TYR A 244 10.60 9.02 -36.44
C TYR A 244 12.10 9.01 -36.05
N THR A 245 12.98 9.39 -36.93
CA THR A 245 14.41 9.40 -36.69
C THR A 245 15.02 10.77 -37.00
N ASP A 246 16.09 11.09 -36.34
CA ASP A 246 17.11 12.13 -36.57
C ASP A 246 16.69 13.60 -36.52
N TYR A 247 15.46 13.98 -36.81
CA TYR A 247 15.06 15.40 -36.87
C TYR A 247 14.11 15.83 -35.75
N ALA A 248 13.31 14.94 -35.17
CA ALA A 248 12.43 15.30 -34.08
C ALA A 248 13.21 15.46 -32.77
N ARG A 249 12.88 16.50 -32.00
CA ARG A 249 13.49 16.79 -30.70
C ARG A 249 12.54 16.57 -29.55
N GLU A 250 11.25 16.62 -29.81
CA GLU A 250 10.19 16.43 -28.84
C GLU A 250 8.96 15.83 -29.52
N MET A 251 8.25 14.97 -28.80
CA MET A 251 6.96 14.44 -29.23
C MET A 251 6.02 14.39 -28.06
N ALA A 252 4.74 14.76 -28.29
CA ALA A 252 3.68 14.77 -27.29
C ALA A 252 2.43 14.05 -27.80
N GLY A 253 1.59 13.58 -26.89
CA GLY A 253 0.30 12.90 -27.13
C GLY A 253 0.21 11.56 -26.44
N ASP A 254 -0.66 10.72 -26.99
CA ASP A 254 -0.92 9.37 -26.49
C ASP A 254 -0.11 8.33 -27.28
N ASP A 255 0.05 7.14 -26.73
CA ASP A 255 0.69 5.97 -27.36
C ASP A 255 1.98 6.34 -28.11
N LEU A 256 2.89 6.93 -27.37
CA LEU A 256 4.18 7.36 -27.88
C LEU A 256 5.32 6.77 -27.09
N GLY A 257 6.50 6.80 -27.68
CA GLY A 257 7.70 6.32 -27.01
C GLY A 257 8.97 6.74 -27.72
N TYR A 258 10.07 6.20 -27.23
CA TYR A 258 11.41 6.42 -27.74
C TYR A 258 12.16 5.10 -27.87
N ARG A 259 13.15 5.03 -28.74
CA ARG A 259 14.03 3.88 -28.87
C ARG A 259 15.49 4.28 -28.96
N PHE A 260 16.33 3.46 -28.38
CA PHE A 260 17.77 3.44 -28.58
C PHE A 260 18.14 2.14 -29.26
N THR A 261 18.96 2.21 -30.35
CA THR A 261 19.37 1.05 -31.12
C THR A 261 20.89 0.99 -31.17
N TYR A 262 21.43 -0.19 -30.95
CA TYR A 262 22.85 -0.49 -30.92
C TYR A 262 23.19 -1.66 -31.87
N ASP A 263 24.45 -1.72 -32.33
CA ASP A 263 25.06 -2.94 -32.79
C ASP A 263 25.83 -3.55 -31.62
N ALA A 264 25.28 -4.58 -30.99
CA ALA A 264 25.83 -5.18 -29.77
C ALA A 264 26.79 -6.32 -30.13
N GLU A 265 27.87 -6.47 -29.38
CA GLU A 265 28.71 -7.67 -29.34
C GLU A 265 28.12 -8.72 -28.38
N ASP A 266 28.60 -9.96 -28.47
CA ASP A 266 28.13 -11.03 -27.57
C ASP A 266 28.48 -10.75 -26.10
N GLY A 267 27.51 -10.81 -25.23
CA GLY A 267 27.67 -10.47 -23.80
C GLY A 267 27.73 -8.96 -23.49
N GLU A 268 27.48 -8.09 -24.48
CA GLU A 268 27.50 -6.65 -24.27
C GLU A 268 26.35 -6.22 -23.34
N GLN A 269 26.67 -5.37 -22.36
CA GLN A 269 25.74 -4.85 -21.39
C GLN A 269 25.36 -3.38 -21.69
N ILE A 270 24.08 -3.14 -21.88
CA ILE A 270 23.50 -1.80 -21.94
C ILE A 270 22.83 -1.51 -20.60
N CYS A 271 23.27 -0.43 -19.95
CA CYS A 271 22.65 0.05 -18.72
C CYS A 271 21.70 1.21 -19.02
N VAL A 272 20.54 1.18 -18.39
CA VAL A 272 19.53 2.25 -18.43
C VAL A 272 19.31 2.72 -17.01
N GLN A 273 19.46 4.03 -16.79
CA GLN A 273 19.16 4.68 -15.52
C GLN A 273 17.91 5.51 -15.67
N MET A 274 17.01 5.50 -14.68
CA MET A 274 15.83 6.36 -14.67
C MET A 274 15.70 7.05 -13.32
N GLY A 275 15.56 8.37 -13.35
CA GLY A 275 15.10 9.18 -12.22
C GLY A 275 13.64 9.56 -12.42
N VAL A 276 12.86 9.61 -11.33
CA VAL A 276 11.46 10.05 -11.36
C VAL A 276 11.22 11.18 -10.37
N SER A 277 10.18 11.97 -10.65
CA SER A 277 9.68 13.04 -9.78
C SER A 277 8.21 13.31 -10.10
N PHE A 278 7.48 13.83 -9.12
CA PHE A 278 6.10 14.33 -9.32
C PHE A 278 6.04 15.87 -9.40
N VAL A 279 7.22 16.53 -9.47
CA VAL A 279 7.37 17.98 -9.57
C VAL A 279 7.80 18.41 -10.97
N SER A 280 8.92 17.87 -11.49
CA SER A 280 9.45 18.26 -12.79
C SER A 280 10.51 17.28 -13.34
N CYS A 281 10.81 17.37 -14.65
CA CYS A 281 11.94 16.65 -15.24
C CYS A 281 13.28 17.04 -14.60
N GLU A 282 13.44 18.31 -14.23
CA GLU A 282 14.66 18.81 -13.55
C GLU A 282 14.84 18.13 -12.19
N ASN A 283 13.76 17.99 -11.41
CA ASN A 283 13.81 17.27 -10.13
C ASN A 283 14.10 15.77 -10.34
N ALA A 284 13.52 15.16 -11.36
CA ALA A 284 13.83 13.76 -11.73
C ALA A 284 15.32 13.57 -12.05
N ARG A 285 15.94 14.56 -12.74
CA ARG A 285 17.38 14.57 -13.02
C ARG A 285 18.19 14.72 -11.75
N GLN A 286 17.82 15.65 -10.87
CA GLN A 286 18.49 15.85 -9.57
C GLN A 286 18.41 14.59 -8.70
N ASN A 287 17.27 13.89 -8.68
CA ASN A 287 17.11 12.62 -8.00
C ASN A 287 18.08 11.57 -8.55
N LEU A 288 18.16 11.43 -9.87
CA LEU A 288 19.07 10.50 -10.53
C LEU A 288 20.53 10.81 -10.22
N ASP A 289 20.95 12.07 -10.40
CA ASP A 289 22.32 12.51 -10.20
C ASP A 289 22.78 12.38 -8.74
N ALA A 290 21.88 12.59 -7.78
CA ALA A 290 22.20 12.50 -6.36
C ALA A 290 22.30 11.02 -5.87
N GLU A 291 21.51 10.13 -6.44
CA GLU A 291 21.41 8.74 -5.98
C GLU A 291 22.28 7.75 -6.78
N GLN A 292 22.65 8.12 -8.02
CA GLN A 292 23.43 7.25 -8.89
C GLN A 292 24.57 8.00 -9.58
N LEU A 293 25.76 7.85 -9.04
CA LEU A 293 26.98 8.36 -9.67
C LEU A 293 27.50 7.37 -10.74
N GLY A 294 27.11 7.63 -11.98
CA GLY A 294 27.46 6.75 -13.11
C GLY A 294 26.66 5.45 -13.15
N CYS A 295 26.89 4.64 -14.17
CA CYS A 295 26.19 3.37 -14.40
C CYS A 295 26.85 2.23 -13.60
N ASN A 296 26.65 2.17 -12.29
CA ASN A 296 27.17 1.11 -11.45
C ASN A 296 26.00 0.28 -10.87
N PHE A 297 25.56 -0.70 -11.63
CA PHE A 297 24.45 -1.58 -11.29
C PHE A 297 24.65 -2.29 -9.95
N ASP A 298 25.82 -2.89 -9.75
CA ASP A 298 26.08 -3.69 -8.54
C ASP A 298 26.09 -2.83 -7.27
N GLN A 299 26.57 -1.59 -7.37
CA GLN A 299 26.51 -0.64 -6.24
C GLN A 299 25.08 -0.29 -5.84
N VAL A 300 24.20 -0.09 -6.81
CA VAL A 300 22.78 0.21 -6.56
C VAL A 300 22.10 -1.00 -5.94
N ARG A 301 22.27 -2.20 -6.53
CA ARG A 301 21.73 -3.46 -5.99
C ARG A 301 22.17 -3.70 -4.55
N ASP A 302 23.46 -3.63 -4.29
CA ASP A 302 24.00 -3.88 -2.97
C ASP A 302 23.61 -2.78 -1.96
N GLY A 303 23.39 -1.54 -2.44
CA GLY A 303 22.84 -0.45 -1.65
C GLY A 303 21.41 -0.67 -1.22
N ALA A 304 20.54 -1.12 -2.12
CA ALA A 304 19.16 -1.47 -1.84
C ALA A 304 19.08 -2.67 -0.85
N HIS A 305 19.89 -3.68 -1.06
CA HIS A 305 19.97 -4.83 -0.18
C HIS A 305 20.33 -4.45 1.26
N ARG A 306 21.35 -3.57 1.46
CA ARG A 306 21.71 -3.06 2.79
C ARG A 306 20.57 -2.29 3.45
N GLN A 307 19.87 -1.44 2.71
CA GLN A 307 18.71 -0.69 3.26
C GLN A 307 17.60 -1.64 3.74
N TRP A 308 17.35 -2.72 3.00
CA TRP A 308 16.39 -3.74 3.43
C TRP A 308 16.85 -4.51 4.65
N GLU A 309 18.12 -4.91 4.70
CA GLU A 309 18.68 -5.58 5.89
C GLU A 309 18.53 -4.72 7.14
N GLU A 310 18.89 -3.43 7.07
CA GLU A 310 18.70 -2.45 8.15
C GLU A 310 17.24 -2.25 8.54
N ALA A 311 16.33 -2.26 7.56
CA ALA A 311 14.91 -2.11 7.82
C ALA A 311 14.33 -3.35 8.53
N LEU A 312 14.65 -4.55 8.06
CA LEU A 312 14.19 -5.81 8.65
C LEU A 312 14.79 -6.06 10.04
N GLU A 313 16.01 -5.60 10.30
CA GLU A 313 16.66 -5.67 11.62
C GLU A 313 15.90 -4.96 12.74
N ARG A 314 14.96 -4.07 12.39
CA ARG A 314 14.11 -3.40 13.40
C ARG A 314 13.17 -4.35 14.13
N VAL A 315 12.82 -5.50 13.55
CA VAL A 315 12.05 -6.53 14.23
C VAL A 315 12.75 -7.87 14.05
N LYS A 316 13.54 -8.27 15.06
CA LYS A 316 14.33 -9.52 15.06
C LYS A 316 13.55 -10.63 15.76
N VAL A 317 13.53 -11.81 15.13
CA VAL A 317 12.91 -13.00 15.71
C VAL A 317 13.94 -14.10 15.91
N SER A 318 13.77 -14.89 16.95
CA SER A 318 14.59 -16.08 17.20
C SER A 318 13.71 -17.27 17.58
N GLY A 319 14.18 -18.48 17.23
CA GLY A 319 13.34 -19.70 17.30
C GLY A 319 12.38 -19.79 16.11
N GLY A 320 11.37 -20.65 16.22
CA GLY A 320 10.47 -20.96 15.12
C GLY A 320 11.12 -21.80 14.01
N THR A 321 10.35 -22.13 12.97
CA THR A 321 10.86 -22.82 11.77
C THR A 321 11.40 -21.82 10.74
N GLU A 322 12.18 -22.28 9.77
CA GLU A 322 12.65 -21.44 8.66
C GLU A 322 11.48 -20.90 7.85
N GLU A 323 10.48 -21.71 7.53
CA GLU A 323 9.26 -21.27 6.84
C GLU A 323 8.52 -20.16 7.61
N GLN A 324 8.44 -20.27 8.94
CA GLN A 324 7.84 -19.21 9.76
C GLN A 324 8.63 -17.89 9.68
N LYS A 325 9.95 -17.95 9.63
CA LYS A 325 10.79 -16.75 9.43
C LYS A 325 10.60 -16.17 8.03
N GLU A 326 10.52 -17.02 7.01
CA GLU A 326 10.25 -16.59 5.63
C GLU A 326 8.89 -15.88 5.52
N ILE A 327 7.82 -16.42 6.09
CA ILE A 327 6.51 -15.77 6.15
C ILE A 327 6.61 -14.44 6.91
N PHE A 328 7.27 -14.44 8.07
CA PHE A 328 7.40 -13.25 8.91
C PHE A 328 8.15 -12.10 8.21
N TYR A 329 9.35 -12.38 7.68
CA TYR A 329 10.15 -11.33 7.05
C TYR A 329 9.58 -10.90 5.70
N THR A 330 8.88 -11.78 4.99
CA THR A 330 8.12 -11.40 3.78
C THR A 330 6.97 -10.47 4.13
N ALA A 331 6.20 -10.76 5.18
CA ALA A 331 5.15 -9.87 5.66
C ALA A 331 5.72 -8.52 6.16
N LEU A 332 6.82 -8.52 6.89
CA LEU A 332 7.48 -7.28 7.32
C LEU A 332 8.00 -6.45 6.13
N TYR A 333 8.52 -7.11 5.08
CA TYR A 333 8.92 -6.47 3.83
C TYR A 333 7.72 -5.78 3.16
N HIS A 334 6.58 -6.46 2.96
CA HIS A 334 5.39 -5.89 2.35
C HIS A 334 4.84 -4.71 3.18
N ALA A 335 4.84 -4.80 4.51
CA ALA A 335 4.42 -3.72 5.40
C ALA A 335 5.27 -2.43 5.30
N LEU A 336 6.40 -2.47 4.59
CA LEU A 336 7.31 -1.33 4.39
C LEU A 336 7.33 -0.82 2.94
N LEU A 337 6.43 -1.28 2.08
CA LEU A 337 6.34 -0.78 0.70
C LEU A 337 5.57 0.55 0.64
N HIS A 338 4.47 0.65 1.38
CA HIS A 338 3.61 1.84 1.47
C HIS A 338 3.34 2.24 2.93
N PRO A 339 3.00 3.50 3.22
CA PRO A 339 3.15 4.70 2.37
C PRO A 339 4.60 4.90 1.92
N ASN A 340 4.80 5.52 0.75
CA ASN A 340 6.13 5.76 0.20
C ASN A 340 6.48 7.27 0.16
N VAL A 341 7.78 7.57 0.06
CA VAL A 341 8.30 8.93 0.00
C VAL A 341 7.84 9.62 -1.29
N LEU A 342 7.41 10.88 -1.18
CA LEU A 342 6.95 11.71 -2.30
C LEU A 342 7.91 12.85 -2.63
N ASN A 343 8.68 13.34 -1.66
CA ASN A 343 9.58 14.46 -1.89
C ASN A 343 10.86 14.06 -2.65
N ASP A 344 11.30 14.94 -3.52
CA ASP A 344 12.56 14.86 -4.22
C ASP A 344 13.77 15.06 -3.29
N VAL A 345 14.98 14.81 -3.77
CA VAL A 345 16.23 14.97 -2.97
C VAL A 345 16.45 16.40 -2.50
N ASN A 346 15.94 17.41 -3.25
CA ASN A 346 15.99 18.82 -2.85
C ASN A 346 14.89 19.20 -1.82
N GLY A 347 14.04 18.21 -1.43
CA GLY A 347 12.93 18.35 -0.50
C GLY A 347 11.61 18.84 -1.12
N GLU A 348 11.57 19.12 -2.41
CA GLU A 348 10.35 19.56 -3.09
C GLU A 348 9.35 18.44 -3.32
N TYR A 349 8.05 18.77 -3.26
CA TYR A 349 6.95 17.85 -3.51
C TYR A 349 5.71 18.59 -4.04
N PRO A 350 4.77 17.92 -4.76
CA PRO A 350 3.52 18.55 -5.18
C PRO A 350 2.60 18.78 -3.98
N LEU A 351 2.08 19.99 -3.82
CA LEU A 351 1.11 20.33 -2.77
C LEU A 351 -0.18 19.55 -2.96
N MET A 352 -0.79 19.14 -1.84
CA MET A 352 -2.07 18.45 -1.82
C MET A 352 -3.17 19.30 -2.47
N GLN A 353 -3.96 18.69 -3.33
CA GLN A 353 -5.16 19.24 -3.93
C GLN A 353 -6.31 18.27 -3.81
N GLY A 354 -7.52 18.78 -3.56
CA GLY A 354 -8.71 17.94 -3.58
C GLY A 354 -9.00 17.42 -5.00
N GLY A 355 -9.35 16.14 -5.11
CA GLY A 355 -9.92 15.58 -6.32
C GLY A 355 -11.34 16.09 -6.58
N LYS A 356 -11.85 15.89 -7.80
CA LYS A 356 -13.27 16.06 -8.13
C LYS A 356 -13.85 14.68 -8.44
N TYR A 357 -15.10 14.45 -8.10
CA TYR A 357 -15.80 13.25 -8.57
C TYR A 357 -16.01 13.28 -10.08
N ALA A 358 -15.74 12.15 -10.74
CA ALA A 358 -15.77 12.01 -12.20
C ALA A 358 -17.05 12.48 -12.88
N ALA A 359 -18.19 12.44 -12.20
CA ALA A 359 -19.49 12.83 -12.75
C ALA A 359 -19.66 14.34 -13.00
N GLN A 360 -18.70 15.19 -12.62
CA GLN A 360 -18.95 16.62 -12.50
C GLN A 360 -18.19 17.53 -13.49
N ASN A 361 -17.75 17.20 -14.66
CA ASN A 361 -17.19 18.12 -15.67
C ASN A 361 -15.73 17.90 -16.14
N GLY A 362 -15.39 16.74 -16.56
CA GLY A 362 -14.13 16.54 -17.30
C GLY A 362 -12.86 16.65 -16.44
N ILE A 363 -11.77 16.18 -16.98
CA ILE A 363 -10.46 16.13 -16.32
C ILE A 363 -9.89 17.54 -16.23
N GLU A 364 -9.74 18.07 -15.03
CA GLU A 364 -9.00 19.31 -14.78
C GLU A 364 -7.57 18.97 -14.34
N VAL A 365 -6.64 19.00 -15.27
CA VAL A 365 -5.20 18.87 -14.94
C VAL A 365 -4.73 20.21 -14.38
N VAL A 366 -4.80 20.36 -13.07
CA VAL A 366 -4.21 21.50 -12.38
C VAL A 366 -2.77 21.16 -12.02
N ARG A 367 -1.81 21.94 -12.47
CA ARG A 367 -0.43 21.85 -11.95
C ARG A 367 -0.46 22.19 -10.47
N PRO A 368 -0.08 21.29 -9.56
CA PRO A 368 -0.04 21.62 -8.15
C PRO A 368 1.01 22.68 -7.89
N GLY A 369 0.82 23.49 -6.84
CA GLY A 369 1.91 24.26 -6.24
C GLY A 369 3.00 23.31 -5.73
N ILE A 370 4.17 23.86 -5.43
CA ILE A 370 5.32 23.10 -4.94
C ILE A 370 5.52 23.42 -3.47
N GLY A 371 5.54 22.40 -2.63
CA GLY A 371 5.94 22.45 -1.23
C GLY A 371 7.38 22.04 -1.05
N LYS A 372 7.90 22.23 0.18
CA LYS A 372 9.25 21.80 0.53
C LYS A 372 9.30 21.30 1.97
N VAL A 373 9.77 20.08 2.17
CA VAL A 373 9.95 19.51 3.50
C VAL A 373 11.16 20.13 4.20
N ALA A 374 11.12 20.18 5.53
CA ALA A 374 12.28 20.53 6.33
C ALA A 374 13.39 19.48 6.15
N LYS A 375 14.64 19.93 6.24
CA LYS A 375 15.82 19.05 6.12
C LYS A 375 15.75 17.91 7.17
N GLY A 376 15.94 16.70 6.72
CA GLY A 376 15.92 15.50 7.57
C GLY A 376 14.55 14.88 7.77
N HIS A 377 13.51 15.41 7.09
CA HIS A 377 12.16 14.86 7.08
C HIS A 377 11.74 14.44 5.67
N ASN A 378 10.72 13.57 5.59
CA ASN A 378 10.12 13.17 4.34
C ASN A 378 8.64 13.52 4.28
N ARG A 379 8.16 13.84 3.07
CA ARG A 379 6.75 13.85 2.72
C ARG A 379 6.37 12.47 2.21
N TYR A 380 5.31 11.89 2.76
CA TYR A 380 4.79 10.60 2.34
C TYR A 380 3.52 10.75 1.50
N THR A 381 3.22 9.72 0.71
CA THR A 381 2.04 9.56 -0.15
C THR A 381 1.57 8.10 -0.14
N VAL A 382 0.48 7.81 -0.83
CA VAL A 382 -0.23 6.52 -0.84
C VAL A 382 -0.76 6.20 0.55
N PHE A 383 -1.63 7.08 1.02
CA PHE A 383 -2.31 6.92 2.29
C PHE A 383 -3.66 6.22 2.10
N SER A 384 -3.67 4.92 2.05
CA SER A 384 -4.87 4.08 2.14
C SER A 384 -5.31 3.97 3.61
N LEU A 385 -5.83 5.07 4.18
CA LEU A 385 -5.99 5.15 5.63
C LEU A 385 -7.14 4.31 6.18
N TRP A 386 -8.17 4.01 5.39
CA TRP A 386 -9.23 3.09 5.81
C TRP A 386 -8.65 1.73 6.21
N ASP A 387 -7.65 1.27 5.44
CA ASP A 387 -6.94 0.03 5.63
C ASP A 387 -5.87 0.17 6.72
N THR A 388 -4.88 1.04 6.49
CA THR A 388 -3.64 1.13 7.27
C THR A 388 -3.83 1.64 8.70
N SER A 389 -4.94 2.34 8.99
CA SER A 389 -5.25 2.81 10.35
C SER A 389 -5.50 1.69 11.36
N ARG A 390 -5.78 0.46 10.89
CA ARG A 390 -6.17 -0.67 11.73
C ARG A 390 -4.99 -1.32 12.44
N ASN A 391 -3.82 -1.40 11.78
CA ASN A 391 -2.65 -2.06 12.37
C ASN A 391 -1.29 -1.56 11.83
N LEU A 392 -1.19 -1.19 10.54
CA LEU A 392 0.10 -0.82 9.94
C LEU A 392 0.73 0.39 10.65
N HIS A 393 -0.02 1.47 10.89
CA HIS A 393 0.49 2.65 11.58
C HIS A 393 0.91 2.35 13.03
N GLN A 394 0.27 1.38 13.69
CA GLN A 394 0.65 0.91 15.01
C GLN A 394 1.96 0.11 14.99
N LEU A 395 2.17 -0.69 13.94
CA LEU A 395 3.45 -1.38 13.71
C LEU A 395 4.58 -0.37 13.48
N LEU A 396 4.33 0.63 12.62
CA LEU A 396 5.30 1.71 12.35
C LEU A 396 5.61 2.52 13.62
N THR A 397 4.61 2.81 14.45
CA THR A 397 4.81 3.51 15.73
C THR A 397 5.77 2.75 16.66
N LEU A 398 5.71 1.43 16.69
CA LEU A 398 6.58 0.60 17.53
C LEU A 398 7.98 0.40 16.94
N ALA A 399 8.06 0.04 15.66
CA ALA A 399 9.28 -0.41 15.03
C ALA A 399 10.01 0.71 14.25
N TYR A 400 9.28 1.67 13.69
CA TYR A 400 9.81 2.74 12.81
C TYR A 400 9.24 4.12 13.19
N PRO A 401 9.39 4.58 14.44
CA PRO A 401 8.74 5.79 14.94
C PRO A 401 9.12 7.07 14.16
N GLU A 402 10.32 7.14 13.61
CA GLU A 402 10.77 8.25 12.76
C GLU A 402 9.95 8.35 11.46
N LYS A 403 9.60 7.23 10.85
CA LYS A 403 8.75 7.19 9.66
C LYS A 403 7.30 7.55 10.01
N GLN A 404 6.79 7.01 11.11
CA GLN A 404 5.42 7.29 11.57
C GLN A 404 5.21 8.78 11.87
N ILE A 405 6.18 9.44 12.52
CA ILE A 405 6.10 10.90 12.78
C ILE A 405 6.05 11.68 11.47
N ASP A 406 6.89 11.34 10.49
CA ASP A 406 6.89 12.02 9.18
C ASP A 406 5.60 11.76 8.39
N MET A 407 4.98 10.59 8.53
CA MET A 407 3.67 10.31 7.95
C MET A 407 2.57 11.18 8.59
N VAL A 408 2.56 11.33 9.93
CA VAL A 408 1.63 12.24 10.61
C VAL A 408 1.88 13.69 10.21
N ARG A 409 3.14 14.13 10.13
CA ARG A 409 3.48 15.47 9.60
C ARG A 409 2.93 15.67 8.19
N SER A 410 3.07 14.66 7.33
CA SER A 410 2.52 14.70 5.97
C SER A 410 1.01 14.91 5.96
N MET A 411 0.25 14.21 6.80
CA MET A 411 -1.20 14.40 6.92
C MET A 411 -1.55 15.82 7.42
N VAL A 412 -0.79 16.34 8.39
CA VAL A 412 -1.01 17.71 8.91
C VAL A 412 -0.68 18.77 7.85
N ASP A 413 0.34 18.55 7.05
CA ASP A 413 0.69 19.45 5.96
C ASP A 413 -0.38 19.39 4.85
N MET A 414 -0.93 18.23 4.52
CA MET A 414 -2.09 18.11 3.62
C MET A 414 -3.28 18.96 4.12
N TYR A 415 -3.58 18.91 5.43
CA TYR A 415 -4.60 19.79 6.00
C TYR A 415 -4.29 21.28 5.79
N LYS A 416 -3.04 21.71 5.99
CA LYS A 416 -2.63 23.11 5.77
C LYS A 416 -2.72 23.52 4.31
N GLU A 417 -2.49 22.60 3.39
CA GLU A 417 -2.45 22.82 1.94
C GLU A 417 -3.84 22.93 1.30
N TRP A 418 -4.75 22.01 1.61
CA TRP A 418 -6.09 21.98 0.98
C TRP A 418 -7.26 22.04 1.96
N GLY A 419 -6.96 22.04 3.26
CA GLY A 419 -7.94 22.32 4.30
C GLY A 419 -8.61 21.11 4.94
N TRP A 420 -8.23 19.87 4.60
CA TRP A 420 -8.77 18.62 5.16
C TRP A 420 -7.65 17.60 5.39
N MET A 421 -7.84 16.67 6.34
CA MET A 421 -6.99 15.50 6.48
C MET A 421 -7.25 14.53 5.32
N PRO A 422 -6.27 13.70 4.93
CA PRO A 422 -6.49 12.69 3.90
C PRO A 422 -7.39 11.54 4.38
N LYS A 423 -8.08 10.90 3.43
CA LYS A 423 -8.78 9.62 3.59
C LYS A 423 -8.08 8.54 2.77
N TRP A 424 -7.96 8.76 1.47
CA TRP A 424 -7.23 7.92 0.53
C TRP A 424 -6.43 8.80 -0.45
N GLU A 425 -5.27 9.24 0.01
CA GLU A 425 -4.44 10.18 -0.74
C GLU A 425 -3.48 9.45 -1.68
N LEU A 426 -3.34 9.95 -2.91
CA LEU A 426 -2.49 9.42 -3.96
C LEU A 426 -1.76 10.56 -4.68
N TYR A 427 -0.44 10.66 -4.49
CA TYR A 427 0.47 11.62 -5.13
C TYR A 427 -0.03 13.07 -5.11
N GLY A 428 -0.47 13.54 -3.94
CA GLY A 428 -0.98 14.89 -3.74
C GLY A 428 -2.44 15.09 -4.18
N ARG A 429 -3.19 14.01 -4.36
CA ARG A 429 -4.62 14.03 -4.70
C ARG A 429 -5.43 13.22 -3.69
N GLU A 430 -6.58 13.76 -3.26
CA GLU A 430 -7.55 12.97 -2.52
C GLU A 430 -8.46 12.22 -3.50
N THR A 431 -8.51 10.91 -3.37
CA THR A 431 -9.34 10.06 -4.24
C THR A 431 -10.75 9.87 -3.70
N PHE A 432 -10.98 10.13 -2.42
CA PHE A 432 -12.22 9.86 -1.68
C PHE A 432 -12.65 8.39 -1.65
N THR A 433 -11.74 7.50 -2.01
CA THR A 433 -11.98 6.06 -1.98
C THR A 433 -12.14 5.60 -0.53
N MET A 434 -12.96 4.57 -0.32
CA MET A 434 -13.26 3.95 0.96
C MET A 434 -13.94 4.89 1.97
N GLU A 435 -14.03 4.49 3.23
CA GLU A 435 -14.98 5.02 4.18
C GLU A 435 -14.34 5.73 5.37
N GLY A 436 -15.16 6.42 6.14
CA GLY A 436 -14.78 6.91 7.46
C GLY A 436 -13.97 8.21 7.46
N ASP A 437 -13.28 8.39 8.58
CA ASP A 437 -12.37 9.51 8.88
C ASP A 437 -11.11 8.96 9.56
N PRO A 438 -10.36 8.11 8.83
CA PRO A 438 -9.34 7.24 9.42
C PRO A 438 -8.06 7.97 9.83
N ALA A 439 -7.82 9.21 9.41
CA ALA A 439 -6.70 10.02 9.88
C ALA A 439 -6.78 10.30 11.40
N ILE A 440 -7.98 10.43 11.94
CA ILE A 440 -8.19 10.71 13.38
C ILE A 440 -7.59 9.61 14.27
N PRO A 441 -7.94 8.32 14.11
CA PRO A 441 -7.35 7.26 14.92
C PRO A 441 -5.84 7.14 14.75
N VAL A 442 -5.28 7.38 13.56
CA VAL A 442 -3.82 7.37 13.34
C VAL A 442 -3.12 8.46 14.15
N ILE A 443 -3.64 9.69 14.11
CA ILE A 443 -3.08 10.83 14.84
C ILE A 443 -3.20 10.61 16.36
N ALA A 444 -4.39 10.18 16.82
CA ALA A 444 -4.65 9.93 18.23
C ALA A 444 -3.73 8.82 18.77
N ASP A 445 -3.64 7.68 18.09
CA ASP A 445 -2.80 6.56 18.49
C ASP A 445 -1.32 6.96 18.58
N THR A 446 -0.82 7.66 17.56
CA THR A 446 0.57 8.13 17.49
C THR A 446 0.89 9.05 18.67
N TYR A 447 0.03 10.06 18.93
CA TYR A 447 0.24 10.99 20.04
C TYR A 447 0.11 10.32 21.43
N LEU A 448 -0.90 9.49 21.63
CA LEU A 448 -1.15 8.80 22.88
C LEU A 448 -0.06 7.78 23.24
N LYS A 449 0.68 7.29 22.24
CA LYS A 449 1.87 6.44 22.42
C LYS A 449 3.17 7.23 22.62
N GLY A 450 3.08 8.57 22.70
CA GLY A 450 4.21 9.43 23.06
C GLY A 450 5.05 9.94 21.88
N LEU A 451 4.63 9.73 20.64
CA LEU A 451 5.25 10.34 19.47
C LEU A 451 4.59 11.71 19.21
N THR A 452 5.22 12.77 19.69
CA THR A 452 4.60 14.11 19.80
C THR A 452 5.23 15.18 18.91
N ASP A 453 6.25 14.82 18.11
CA ASP A 453 7.01 15.79 17.33
C ASP A 453 6.32 16.13 15.99
N PHE A 454 5.13 16.73 16.09
CA PHE A 454 4.36 17.29 14.99
C PHE A 454 3.44 18.42 15.47
N ASP A 455 2.85 19.17 14.55
CA ASP A 455 1.94 20.28 14.87
C ASP A 455 0.58 19.76 15.39
N LEU A 456 0.55 19.41 16.66
CA LEU A 456 -0.62 18.86 17.36
C LEU A 456 -1.83 19.79 17.30
N GLN A 457 -1.63 21.12 17.37
CA GLN A 457 -2.74 22.08 17.35
C GLN A 457 -3.40 22.12 15.96
N ALA A 458 -2.63 22.09 14.89
CA ALA A 458 -3.17 21.98 13.54
C ALA A 458 -3.86 20.63 13.33
N ALA A 459 -3.26 19.54 13.79
CA ALA A 459 -3.84 18.19 13.73
C ALA A 459 -5.19 18.11 14.45
N TYR A 460 -5.25 18.57 15.71
CA TYR A 460 -6.48 18.55 16.48
C TYR A 460 -7.57 19.42 15.87
N LYS A 461 -7.21 20.63 15.38
CA LYS A 461 -8.15 21.51 14.66
C LYS A 461 -8.72 20.85 13.41
N ALA A 462 -7.89 20.12 12.65
CA ALA A 462 -8.31 19.38 11.46
C ALA A 462 -9.29 18.26 11.83
N CYS A 463 -9.01 17.47 12.87
CA CYS A 463 -9.90 16.45 13.40
C CYS A 463 -11.26 17.01 13.83
N LEU A 464 -11.26 18.13 14.56
CA LEU A 464 -12.51 18.83 14.95
C LEU A 464 -13.28 19.34 13.73
N LYS A 465 -12.58 19.77 12.68
CA LYS A 465 -13.20 20.26 11.45
C LYS A 465 -13.95 19.15 10.73
N SER A 466 -13.34 17.99 10.49
CA SER A 466 -14.02 16.88 9.82
C SER A 466 -15.16 16.31 10.67
N ALA A 467 -15.01 16.26 12.00
CA ALA A 467 -16.03 15.75 12.89
C ALA A 467 -17.27 16.66 13.07
N ASN A 468 -17.19 17.98 12.77
CA ASN A 468 -18.22 18.94 13.11
C ASN A 468 -18.70 19.86 11.97
N THR A 469 -17.99 19.95 10.84
CA THR A 469 -18.43 20.76 9.69
C THR A 469 -19.71 20.17 9.10
N PRO A 470 -20.76 20.97 8.79
CA PRO A 470 -21.97 20.48 8.15
C PRO A 470 -21.70 19.68 6.87
N GLY A 471 -22.45 18.60 6.65
CA GLY A 471 -22.18 17.61 5.60
C GLY A 471 -22.04 18.15 4.19
N LYS A 472 -22.86 19.14 3.81
CA LYS A 472 -22.78 19.82 2.49
C LYS A 472 -21.41 20.47 2.20
N ASP A 473 -20.69 20.89 3.24
CA ASP A 473 -19.38 21.55 3.17
C ASP A 473 -18.25 20.63 3.63
N ASN A 474 -18.59 19.43 4.12
CA ASN A 474 -17.65 18.46 4.67
C ASN A 474 -17.17 17.50 3.57
N LYS A 475 -15.87 17.51 3.32
CA LYS A 475 -15.28 16.65 2.28
C LYS A 475 -15.02 15.23 2.77
N ILE A 476 -14.89 15.04 4.08
CA ILE A 476 -14.50 13.75 4.69
C ILE A 476 -15.73 13.02 5.25
N ARG A 477 -16.64 13.74 5.91
CA ARG A 477 -17.88 13.20 6.47
C ARG A 477 -19.11 13.88 5.85
N PRO A 478 -19.45 13.63 4.57
CA PRO A 478 -20.54 14.31 3.88
C PRO A 478 -21.93 14.02 4.47
N ASP A 479 -22.06 12.94 5.22
CA ASP A 479 -23.26 12.45 5.90
C ASP A 479 -23.25 12.68 7.43
N VAL A 480 -22.42 13.61 7.90
CA VAL A 480 -22.26 13.92 9.33
C VAL A 480 -23.53 14.55 9.97
N ASP A 481 -24.38 15.22 9.20
CA ASP A 481 -25.56 15.91 9.76
C ASP A 481 -26.55 14.94 10.42
N PRO A 482 -27.05 13.87 9.76
CA PRO A 482 -27.89 12.89 10.43
C PRO A 482 -27.14 12.10 11.49
N TYR A 483 -25.83 11.82 11.30
CA TYR A 483 -25.00 11.17 12.29
C TYR A 483 -24.97 11.94 13.63
N ILE A 484 -24.82 13.27 13.60
CA ILE A 484 -24.84 14.12 14.80
C ILE A 484 -26.26 14.23 15.36
N ALA A 485 -27.25 14.49 14.49
CA ALA A 485 -28.61 14.79 14.94
C ALA A 485 -29.35 13.56 15.46
N LYS A 486 -29.19 12.41 14.83
CA LYS A 486 -29.91 11.16 15.14
C LYS A 486 -29.07 10.14 15.88
N GLY A 487 -27.74 10.26 15.83
CA GLY A 487 -26.80 9.25 16.32
C GLY A 487 -26.57 8.10 15.34
N TYR A 488 -27.12 8.16 14.13
CA TYR A 488 -26.95 7.18 13.06
C TYR A 488 -27.13 7.84 11.69
N ILE A 489 -26.67 7.19 10.63
CA ILE A 489 -26.88 7.59 9.23
C ILE A 489 -28.03 6.73 8.69
N PRO A 490 -29.15 7.33 8.22
CA PRO A 490 -30.24 6.56 7.63
C PRO A 490 -29.92 6.09 6.20
N LEU A 491 -30.52 4.97 5.82
CA LEU A 491 -30.50 4.48 4.44
C LEU A 491 -30.93 5.57 3.45
N GLY A 492 -30.27 5.62 2.29
CA GLY A 492 -30.59 6.53 1.19
C GLY A 492 -30.23 7.98 1.45
N TYR A 493 -29.53 8.31 2.55
CA TYR A 493 -29.14 9.69 2.82
C TYR A 493 -28.03 10.16 1.87
N PHE A 494 -27.02 9.35 1.67
CA PHE A 494 -25.89 9.65 0.80
C PHE A 494 -25.32 8.38 0.18
N ALA A 495 -25.27 8.33 -1.15
CA ALA A 495 -24.51 7.32 -1.88
C ALA A 495 -23.19 7.97 -2.30
N GLN A 496 -22.09 7.55 -1.73
CA GLN A 496 -20.79 8.19 -1.93
C GLN A 496 -20.03 7.61 -3.13
N ASP A 497 -20.31 6.38 -3.47
CA ASP A 497 -19.70 5.67 -4.59
C ASP A 497 -20.69 4.74 -5.28
N PHE A 498 -20.24 3.99 -6.27
CA PHE A 498 -21.08 3.02 -6.99
C PHE A 498 -21.38 1.74 -6.22
N SER A 499 -20.75 1.51 -5.05
CA SER A 499 -21.06 0.37 -4.21
C SER A 499 -22.43 0.47 -3.51
N GLY A 500 -23.09 1.61 -3.63
CA GLY A 500 -24.45 1.82 -3.14
C GLY A 500 -24.55 2.53 -1.80
N ASP A 501 -25.49 2.11 -0.94
CA ASP A 501 -25.70 2.72 0.37
C ASP A 501 -24.83 2.07 1.43
N ASN A 502 -23.87 2.81 1.99
CA ASN A 502 -22.90 2.37 2.98
C ASN A 502 -23.16 2.96 4.39
N SER A 503 -24.41 3.31 4.68
CA SER A 503 -24.77 4.10 5.87
C SER A 503 -24.29 3.51 7.21
N VAL A 504 -24.36 2.19 7.38
CA VAL A 504 -23.88 1.52 8.61
C VAL A 504 -22.36 1.52 8.68
N SER A 505 -21.70 1.18 7.58
CA SER A 505 -20.22 1.15 7.50
C SER A 505 -19.62 2.52 7.80
N HIS A 506 -20.11 3.59 7.15
CA HIS A 506 -19.70 4.97 7.43
C HIS A 506 -19.88 5.35 8.91
N ALA A 507 -21.06 5.05 9.47
CA ALA A 507 -21.34 5.38 10.86
C ALA A 507 -20.40 4.65 11.83
N LEU A 508 -20.08 3.38 11.57
CA LEU A 508 -19.16 2.59 12.40
C LEU A 508 -17.75 3.18 12.41
N GLU A 509 -17.24 3.55 11.24
CA GLU A 509 -15.95 4.22 11.13
C GLU A 509 -15.95 5.56 11.89
N TYR A 510 -17.02 6.34 11.82
CA TYR A 510 -17.12 7.58 12.56
C TYR A 510 -17.19 7.36 14.07
N TYR A 511 -17.82 6.27 14.56
CA TYR A 511 -17.82 5.95 16.00
C TYR A 511 -16.42 5.61 16.51
N VAL A 512 -15.62 4.88 15.73
CA VAL A 512 -14.22 4.58 16.06
C VAL A 512 -13.40 5.88 16.09
N ALA A 513 -13.53 6.72 15.06
CA ALA A 513 -12.82 8.00 14.98
C ALA A 513 -13.23 8.96 16.13
N ASP A 514 -14.50 9.03 16.47
CA ASP A 514 -14.99 9.85 17.58
C ASP A 514 -14.49 9.33 18.93
N ASN A 515 -14.39 8.01 19.12
CA ASN A 515 -13.76 7.45 20.32
C ASN A 515 -12.28 7.85 20.42
N ALA A 516 -11.53 7.73 19.35
CA ALA A 516 -10.12 8.14 19.29
C ALA A 516 -9.97 9.64 19.59
N LEU A 517 -10.85 10.48 19.04
CA LEU A 517 -10.86 11.92 19.28
C LEU A 517 -11.26 12.26 20.74
N ALA A 518 -12.14 11.46 21.35
CA ALA A 518 -12.45 11.62 22.78
C ALA A 518 -11.21 11.34 23.66
N LEU A 519 -10.46 10.28 23.36
CA LEU A 519 -9.23 9.94 24.09
C LEU A 519 -8.14 11.00 23.92
N LEU A 520 -7.96 11.49 22.69
CA LEU A 520 -7.04 12.59 22.41
C LEU A 520 -7.45 13.86 23.17
N SER A 521 -8.74 14.19 23.19
CA SER A 521 -9.27 15.35 23.94
C SER A 521 -9.05 15.22 25.44
N ASP A 522 -9.23 14.03 26.03
CA ASP A 522 -8.92 13.76 27.45
C ASP A 522 -7.44 13.99 27.75
N LYS A 523 -6.55 13.53 26.88
CA LYS A 523 -5.11 13.73 27.04
C LYS A 523 -4.74 15.21 26.97
N LEU A 524 -5.31 15.94 26.01
CA LEU A 524 -5.12 17.39 25.90
C LEU A 524 -5.68 18.15 27.12
N ALA A 525 -6.80 17.70 27.69
CA ALA A 525 -7.35 18.26 28.91
C ALA A 525 -6.44 18.07 30.15
N GLN A 526 -5.69 16.95 30.20
CA GLN A 526 -4.69 16.70 31.26
C GLN A 526 -3.46 17.58 31.08
N GLU A 527 -3.10 17.93 29.86
CA GLU A 527 -1.92 18.74 29.51
C GLU A 527 -2.23 20.23 29.36
N ALA A 528 -3.49 20.64 29.51
CA ALA A 528 -3.93 22.01 29.31
C ALA A 528 -3.29 22.99 30.29
N LYS A 529 -2.78 24.10 29.75
CA LYS A 529 -2.11 25.14 30.52
C LYS A 529 -3.07 26.12 31.24
N SER A 530 -4.35 26.14 30.84
CA SER A 530 -5.37 26.99 31.44
C SER A 530 -6.64 26.23 31.74
N SER A 531 -7.42 26.69 32.74
CA SER A 531 -8.71 26.12 33.09
C SER A 531 -9.74 26.22 31.97
N ALA A 532 -9.67 27.27 31.13
CA ALA A 532 -10.53 27.44 29.97
C ALA A 532 -10.26 26.36 28.88
N GLN A 533 -8.99 26.16 28.52
CA GLN A 533 -8.60 25.11 27.59
C GLN A 533 -8.98 23.71 28.13
N LYS A 534 -8.71 23.46 29.40
CA LYS A 534 -9.10 22.21 30.07
C LYS A 534 -10.59 21.92 29.92
N ALA A 535 -11.42 22.94 30.24
CA ALA A 535 -12.88 22.82 30.15
C ALA A 535 -13.36 22.57 28.71
N GLU A 536 -12.75 23.23 27.75
CA GLU A 536 -13.03 23.03 26.32
C GLU A 536 -12.74 21.60 25.87
N TYR A 537 -11.53 21.10 26.14
CA TYR A 537 -11.16 19.72 25.80
C TYR A 537 -12.03 18.68 26.50
N GLN A 538 -12.38 18.89 27.77
CA GLN A 538 -13.32 18.04 28.52
C GLN A 538 -14.73 18.01 27.89
N LYS A 539 -15.20 19.16 27.37
CA LYS A 539 -16.46 19.24 26.62
C LYS A 539 -16.41 18.36 25.39
N TYR A 540 -15.37 18.49 24.57
CA TYR A 540 -15.19 17.67 23.37
C TYR A 540 -15.06 16.18 23.70
N ALA A 541 -14.25 15.82 24.70
CA ALA A 541 -14.12 14.44 25.12
C ALA A 541 -15.46 13.80 25.49
N LYS A 542 -16.30 14.52 26.24
CA LYS A 542 -17.65 14.06 26.62
C LYS A 542 -18.56 13.91 25.41
N GLU A 543 -18.54 14.87 24.48
CA GLU A 543 -19.36 14.87 23.29
C GLU A 543 -19.02 13.69 22.38
N PHE A 544 -17.75 13.53 22.01
CA PHE A 544 -17.30 12.45 21.13
C PHE A 544 -17.48 11.06 21.74
N ARG A 545 -17.25 10.91 23.05
CA ARG A 545 -17.55 9.66 23.76
C ARG A 545 -19.04 9.33 23.75
N LYS A 546 -19.92 10.32 23.74
CA LYS A 546 -21.36 10.10 23.56
C LYS A 546 -21.66 9.66 22.13
N ARG A 547 -21.10 10.35 21.11
CA ARG A 547 -21.32 10.02 19.70
C ARG A 547 -20.85 8.62 19.38
N SER A 548 -19.67 8.22 19.87
CA SER A 548 -19.09 6.89 19.60
C SER A 548 -19.98 5.71 20.03
N LYS A 549 -20.97 5.95 20.86
CA LYS A 549 -21.92 4.93 21.31
C LYS A 549 -23.17 4.81 20.44
N GLY A 550 -23.23 5.52 19.31
CA GLY A 550 -24.38 5.52 18.41
C GLY A 550 -24.64 4.21 17.69
N TRP A 551 -23.63 3.31 17.60
CA TRP A 551 -23.77 1.95 17.04
C TRP A 551 -24.96 1.19 17.63
N ARG A 552 -25.42 1.53 18.87
CA ARG A 552 -26.57 0.91 19.55
C ARG A 552 -27.87 1.09 18.80
N HIS A 553 -28.01 2.14 18.00
CA HIS A 553 -29.20 2.36 17.16
C HIS A 553 -29.34 1.24 16.11
N TYR A 554 -28.23 0.79 15.53
CA TYR A 554 -28.24 -0.25 14.52
C TYR A 554 -28.40 -1.68 15.06
N TYR A 555 -28.16 -1.92 16.38
CA TYR A 555 -28.20 -3.27 16.90
C TYR A 555 -29.65 -3.80 16.98
N SER A 556 -29.98 -4.79 16.15
CA SER A 556 -31.27 -5.47 16.11
C SER A 556 -31.24 -6.74 16.96
N LYS A 557 -32.09 -6.81 17.99
CA LYS A 557 -32.24 -8.02 18.79
C LYS A 557 -32.85 -9.18 18.01
N GLU A 558 -33.66 -8.87 17.00
CA GLU A 558 -34.32 -9.85 16.13
C GLU A 558 -33.28 -10.61 15.27
N SER A 559 -32.42 -9.91 14.52
CA SER A 559 -31.36 -10.51 13.74
C SER A 559 -30.15 -10.89 14.57
N GLY A 560 -29.96 -10.24 15.71
CA GLY A 560 -28.79 -10.35 16.54
C GLY A 560 -27.51 -9.77 15.93
N THR A 561 -27.66 -8.90 14.93
CA THR A 561 -26.59 -8.21 14.17
C THR A 561 -26.92 -6.74 14.10
N LEU A 562 -25.95 -5.94 13.60
CA LEU A 562 -26.25 -4.59 13.15
C LEU A 562 -27.16 -4.67 11.92
N ARG A 563 -28.14 -3.77 11.83
CA ARG A 563 -29.14 -3.73 10.78
C ARG A 563 -29.38 -2.28 10.35
N PRO A 564 -29.42 -1.99 9.05
CA PRO A 564 -29.63 -0.65 8.56
C PRO A 564 -30.96 -0.03 9.02
N LEU A 565 -30.97 1.29 9.17
CA LEU A 565 -32.10 2.08 9.63
C LEU A 565 -32.63 3.02 8.56
N ASN A 566 -33.93 3.09 8.43
CA ASN A 566 -34.62 4.09 7.63
C ASN A 566 -34.59 5.47 8.32
N SER A 567 -34.99 6.52 7.59
CA SER A 567 -35.02 7.89 8.11
C SER A 567 -35.99 8.10 9.29
N ASP A 568 -37.01 7.26 9.40
CA ASP A 568 -37.99 7.26 10.51
C ASP A 568 -37.54 6.42 11.74
N GLY A 569 -36.35 5.81 11.67
CA GLY A 569 -35.79 4.99 12.74
C GLY A 569 -36.25 3.53 12.73
N THR A 570 -37.01 3.09 11.74
CA THR A 570 -37.36 1.69 11.57
C THR A 570 -36.22 0.91 10.90
N PHE A 571 -36.08 -0.36 11.25
CA PHE A 571 -35.09 -1.22 10.59
C PHE A 571 -35.50 -1.55 9.16
N LEU A 572 -34.49 -1.67 8.27
CA LEU A 572 -34.68 -2.19 6.92
C LEU A 572 -35.38 -3.56 6.95
N SER A 573 -36.45 -3.71 6.15
CA SER A 573 -37.17 -4.98 6.00
C SER A 573 -37.63 -5.16 4.55
N PRO A 574 -37.47 -6.35 3.94
CA PRO A 574 -36.82 -7.55 4.51
C PRO A 574 -35.32 -7.35 4.71
N PHE A 575 -34.70 -8.18 5.54
CA PHE A 575 -33.27 -8.12 5.84
C PHE A 575 -32.71 -9.52 6.10
N ASN A 576 -31.64 -9.89 5.39
CA ASN A 576 -30.86 -11.09 5.65
C ASN A 576 -29.42 -10.69 6.02
N PRO A 577 -28.95 -11.00 7.23
CA PRO A 577 -27.63 -10.58 7.69
C PRO A 577 -26.45 -11.24 6.96
N LYS A 578 -26.68 -12.19 6.06
CA LYS A 578 -25.67 -12.85 5.22
C LYS A 578 -25.54 -12.24 3.83
N ASP A 579 -26.45 -11.34 3.44
CA ASP A 579 -26.31 -10.65 2.15
C ASP A 579 -25.04 -9.81 2.16
N GLY A 580 -24.27 -9.88 1.07
CA GLY A 580 -22.97 -9.20 0.91
C GLY A 580 -21.75 -10.04 1.32
N THR A 581 -21.92 -11.29 1.79
CA THR A 581 -20.78 -12.19 2.07
C THR A 581 -19.99 -12.60 0.83
N ASP A 582 -20.52 -12.35 -0.35
CA ASP A 582 -19.91 -12.59 -1.67
C ASP A 582 -19.42 -11.27 -2.33
N PHE A 583 -19.22 -10.22 -1.57
CA PHE A 583 -18.90 -8.86 -2.04
C PHE A 583 -20.00 -8.23 -2.91
N SER A 584 -21.18 -8.80 -3.00
CA SER A 584 -22.31 -8.14 -3.64
C SER A 584 -22.73 -6.90 -2.85
N ASN A 585 -23.16 -5.85 -3.58
CA ASN A 585 -23.64 -4.63 -2.95
C ASN A 585 -24.87 -4.90 -2.05
N THR A 586 -24.76 -4.52 -0.79
CA THR A 586 -25.75 -4.74 0.25
C THR A 586 -26.10 -3.41 0.92
N PRO A 587 -27.38 -3.04 1.03
CA PRO A 587 -27.75 -1.78 1.67
C PRO A 587 -27.18 -1.65 3.08
N GLY A 588 -26.48 -0.56 3.32
CA GLY A 588 -25.87 -0.22 4.61
C GLY A 588 -24.44 -0.71 4.84
N PHE A 589 -23.94 -1.66 4.05
CA PHE A 589 -22.64 -2.27 4.26
C PHE A 589 -21.76 -2.18 3.00
N HIS A 590 -20.52 -1.76 3.17
CA HIS A 590 -19.52 -1.70 2.14
C HIS A 590 -18.69 -2.98 2.14
N GLU A 591 -18.52 -3.59 0.96
CA GLU A 591 -17.66 -4.77 0.78
C GLU A 591 -17.87 -5.86 1.83
N GLY A 592 -19.12 -6.13 2.19
CA GLY A 592 -19.39 -7.14 3.20
C GLY A 592 -20.83 -7.20 3.66
N SER A 593 -21.04 -8.03 4.65
CA SER A 593 -22.34 -8.32 5.25
C SER A 593 -22.48 -7.74 6.65
N ALA A 594 -23.66 -7.83 7.23
CA ALA A 594 -23.87 -7.48 8.63
C ALA A 594 -22.97 -8.30 9.59
N TRP A 595 -22.55 -9.50 9.23
CA TRP A 595 -21.65 -10.30 10.05
C TRP A 595 -20.24 -9.74 10.09
N ASN A 596 -19.73 -9.22 8.97
CA ASN A 596 -18.40 -8.59 8.88
C ASN A 596 -18.34 -7.28 9.68
N TYR A 597 -19.49 -6.62 9.90
CA TYR A 597 -19.52 -5.32 10.62
C TYR A 597 -20.07 -5.41 12.04
N THR A 598 -20.76 -6.49 12.45
CA THR A 598 -21.45 -6.53 13.74
C THR A 598 -20.49 -6.41 14.94
N PHE A 599 -19.29 -6.96 14.86
CA PHE A 599 -18.31 -6.86 15.93
C PHE A 599 -17.29 -5.73 15.71
N TYR A 600 -17.44 -4.96 14.62
CA TYR A 600 -16.63 -3.77 14.39
C TYR A 600 -17.11 -2.58 15.24
N VAL A 601 -17.08 -2.81 16.54
CA VAL A 601 -17.32 -1.85 17.62
C VAL A 601 -16.19 -1.99 18.66
N PRO A 602 -14.89 -1.91 18.22
CA PRO A 602 -13.76 -2.30 19.06
C PRO A 602 -13.61 -1.44 20.32
N HIS A 603 -14.12 -0.21 20.29
CA HIS A 603 -14.10 0.76 21.37
C HIS A 603 -15.17 0.53 22.46
N ASP A 604 -16.16 -0.36 22.25
CA ASP A 604 -17.25 -0.61 23.20
C ASP A 604 -17.70 -2.09 23.20
N ILE A 605 -16.74 -3.02 23.20
CA ILE A 605 -17.00 -4.47 23.17
C ILE A 605 -17.85 -4.92 24.36
N GLU A 606 -17.61 -4.36 25.57
CA GLU A 606 -18.40 -4.66 26.75
C GLU A 606 -19.86 -4.19 26.56
N GLY A 607 -20.07 -3.03 25.94
CA GLY A 607 -21.40 -2.53 25.59
C GLY A 607 -22.11 -3.42 24.57
N LEU A 608 -21.38 -3.90 23.56
CA LEU A 608 -21.91 -4.82 22.55
C LEU A 608 -22.24 -6.19 23.17
N ALA A 609 -21.37 -6.74 24.00
CA ALA A 609 -21.62 -7.97 24.72
C ALA A 609 -22.89 -7.89 25.60
N LYS A 610 -23.06 -6.76 26.30
CA LYS A 610 -24.28 -6.52 27.08
C LYS A 610 -25.53 -6.45 26.20
N ALA A 611 -25.46 -5.83 25.03
CA ALA A 611 -26.58 -5.77 24.07
C ALA A 611 -26.94 -7.16 23.52
N MET A 612 -25.95 -8.03 23.35
CA MET A 612 -26.10 -9.42 22.90
C MET A 612 -26.62 -10.38 23.98
N GLY A 613 -26.72 -9.97 25.23
CA GLY A 613 -27.18 -10.78 26.36
C GLY A 613 -26.07 -11.28 27.30
N GLY A 614 -24.89 -10.68 27.23
CA GLY A 614 -23.73 -10.91 28.10
C GLY A 614 -22.57 -11.65 27.43
N ASP A 615 -21.49 -11.81 28.15
CA ASP A 615 -20.20 -12.34 27.66
C ASP A 615 -20.32 -13.69 26.95
N LYS A 616 -21.05 -14.62 27.54
CA LYS A 616 -21.25 -15.96 26.93
C LYS A 616 -21.99 -15.89 25.59
N ALA A 617 -23.00 -15.01 25.48
CA ALA A 617 -23.75 -14.84 24.24
C ALA A 617 -22.88 -14.17 23.16
N PHE A 618 -22.07 -13.19 23.54
CA PHE A 618 -21.10 -12.57 22.64
C PHE A 618 -20.10 -13.59 22.11
N VAL A 619 -19.43 -14.32 23.00
CA VAL A 619 -18.42 -15.33 22.63
C VAL A 619 -19.01 -16.41 21.73
N ALA A 620 -20.21 -16.92 22.04
CA ALA A 620 -20.88 -17.91 21.21
C ALA A 620 -21.20 -17.36 19.80
N LYS A 621 -21.63 -16.12 19.72
CA LYS A 621 -21.94 -15.46 18.45
C LYS A 621 -20.67 -15.15 17.65
N LEU A 622 -19.61 -14.69 18.28
CA LEU A 622 -18.32 -14.49 17.65
C LEU A 622 -17.74 -15.83 17.13
N GLN A 623 -17.84 -16.90 17.91
CA GLN A 623 -17.41 -18.23 17.48
C GLN A 623 -18.16 -18.69 16.23
N LYS A 624 -19.48 -18.42 16.16
CA LYS A 624 -20.30 -18.73 14.99
C LYS A 624 -19.78 -18.10 13.70
N VAL A 625 -19.21 -16.88 13.77
CA VAL A 625 -18.62 -16.22 12.58
C VAL A 625 -17.53 -17.09 11.96
N PHE A 626 -16.68 -17.70 12.78
CA PHE A 626 -15.61 -18.59 12.31
C PHE A 626 -16.14 -19.96 11.92
N ASP A 627 -17.05 -20.55 12.70
CA ASP A 627 -17.57 -21.91 12.48
C ASP A 627 -18.44 -21.99 11.21
N GLU A 628 -19.16 -20.92 10.86
CA GLU A 628 -20.01 -20.86 9.65
C GLU A 628 -19.31 -20.22 8.44
N GLY A 629 -18.03 -19.88 8.54
CA GLY A 629 -17.27 -19.27 7.43
C GLY A 629 -17.77 -17.88 7.03
N LEU A 630 -18.24 -17.08 8.01
CA LEU A 630 -18.72 -15.72 7.82
C LEU A 630 -17.61 -14.66 8.04
N TYR A 631 -16.45 -15.11 8.51
CA TYR A 631 -15.24 -14.29 8.68
C TYR A 631 -14.53 -14.12 7.34
N ASP A 632 -14.21 -12.90 6.99
CA ASP A 632 -13.39 -12.59 5.82
C ASP A 632 -11.95 -12.25 6.27
N PRO A 633 -10.97 -13.13 6.02
CA PRO A 633 -9.58 -12.86 6.36
C PRO A 633 -8.91 -11.82 5.46
N ALA A 634 -9.57 -11.41 4.38
CA ALA A 634 -9.06 -10.58 3.32
C ALA A 634 -9.65 -9.16 3.30
N ASN A 635 -10.50 -8.82 4.27
CA ASN A 635 -11.12 -7.49 4.33
C ASN A 635 -11.09 -6.89 5.74
N GLU A 636 -10.97 -5.57 5.82
CA GLU A 636 -10.65 -4.79 7.01
C GLU A 636 -11.69 -4.83 8.13
N PRO A 637 -12.99 -4.86 7.88
CA PRO A 637 -13.99 -4.70 8.94
C PRO A 637 -13.88 -5.73 10.06
N ASP A 638 -13.47 -6.95 9.75
CA ASP A 638 -13.46 -8.05 10.71
C ASP A 638 -12.08 -8.65 11.01
N ILE A 639 -10.98 -8.10 10.45
CA ILE A 639 -9.62 -8.61 10.69
C ILE A 639 -9.21 -8.64 12.17
N ALA A 640 -9.84 -7.81 13.02
CA ALA A 640 -9.60 -7.78 14.47
C ALA A 640 -10.41 -8.84 15.24
N TYR A 641 -11.39 -9.51 14.64
CA TYR A 641 -12.29 -10.45 15.32
C TYR A 641 -11.58 -11.60 16.05
N PRO A 642 -10.52 -12.22 15.52
CA PRO A 642 -9.80 -13.30 16.19
C PRO A 642 -9.28 -12.93 17.58
N PHE A 643 -9.00 -11.64 17.81
CA PHE A 643 -8.42 -11.13 19.04
C PHE A 643 -9.46 -10.77 20.11
N LEU A 644 -10.72 -10.64 19.73
CA LEU A 644 -11.80 -10.21 20.63
C LEU A 644 -12.14 -11.25 21.71
N PHE A 645 -11.84 -12.53 21.51
CA PHE A 645 -12.03 -13.57 22.53
C PHE A 645 -11.21 -13.27 23.79
N SER A 646 -10.03 -12.71 23.65
CA SER A 646 -9.14 -12.34 24.78
C SER A 646 -9.68 -11.20 25.66
N ARG A 647 -10.79 -10.57 25.27
CA ARG A 647 -11.52 -9.61 26.11
C ARG A 647 -12.32 -10.30 27.23
N PHE A 648 -12.54 -11.63 27.15
CA PHE A 648 -13.39 -12.41 28.03
C PHE A 648 -12.57 -13.45 28.79
N LYS A 649 -12.60 -13.35 30.13
CA LYS A 649 -11.83 -14.22 31.02
C LYS A 649 -12.14 -15.69 30.79
N GLY A 650 -11.10 -16.48 30.49
CA GLY A 650 -11.20 -17.92 30.25
C GLY A 650 -11.40 -18.29 28.78
N GLU A 651 -11.60 -17.32 27.89
CA GLU A 651 -11.80 -17.51 26.45
C GLU A 651 -10.55 -17.15 25.61
N GLU A 652 -9.47 -16.74 26.26
CA GLU A 652 -8.22 -16.28 25.65
C GLU A 652 -7.59 -17.35 24.73
N HIS A 653 -7.74 -18.62 25.10
CA HIS A 653 -7.28 -19.76 24.31
C HIS A 653 -7.91 -19.83 22.92
N ARG A 654 -9.12 -19.24 22.71
CA ARG A 654 -9.77 -19.16 21.41
C ARG A 654 -9.04 -18.19 20.47
N THR A 655 -8.53 -17.07 20.99
CA THR A 655 -7.67 -16.18 20.21
C THR A 655 -6.47 -16.93 19.67
N GLU A 656 -5.71 -17.61 20.53
CA GLU A 656 -4.52 -18.39 20.11
C GLU A 656 -4.85 -19.46 19.08
N LYS A 657 -5.92 -20.22 19.31
CA LYS A 657 -6.38 -21.27 18.39
C LYS A 657 -6.79 -20.69 17.03
N THR A 658 -7.58 -19.62 17.03
CA THR A 658 -8.10 -19.01 15.79
C THR A 658 -6.98 -18.36 14.99
N VAL A 659 -6.13 -17.54 15.63
CA VAL A 659 -4.99 -16.90 14.98
C VAL A 659 -4.04 -17.93 14.39
N SER A 660 -3.70 -18.99 15.14
CA SER A 660 -2.83 -20.07 14.64
C SER A 660 -3.44 -20.79 13.43
N ALA A 661 -4.76 -21.02 13.44
CA ALA A 661 -5.45 -21.66 12.32
C ALA A 661 -5.45 -20.76 11.06
N LEU A 662 -5.69 -19.45 11.22
CA LEU A 662 -5.68 -18.49 10.13
C LEU A 662 -4.29 -18.32 9.53
N LEU A 663 -3.24 -18.16 10.36
CA LEU A 663 -1.87 -18.10 9.90
C LEU A 663 -1.51 -19.34 9.06
N LYS A 664 -1.81 -20.53 9.57
CA LYS A 664 -1.52 -21.78 8.87
C LYS A 664 -2.29 -21.93 7.55
N LYS A 665 -3.50 -21.41 7.48
CA LYS A 665 -4.38 -21.56 6.30
C LYS A 665 -4.02 -20.59 5.19
N TYR A 666 -3.71 -19.34 5.52
CA TYR A 666 -3.66 -18.26 4.55
C TYR A 666 -2.26 -17.69 4.32
N TYR A 667 -1.33 -17.84 5.28
CA TYR A 667 0.01 -17.24 5.16
C TYR A 667 1.05 -18.32 4.84
N THR A 668 1.60 -18.26 3.63
CA THR A 668 2.58 -19.21 3.11
C THR A 668 3.67 -18.49 2.33
N THR A 669 4.69 -19.22 1.90
CA THR A 669 5.78 -18.69 1.04
C THR A 669 5.46 -18.75 -0.45
N ARG A 670 4.24 -19.17 -0.83
CA ARG A 670 3.80 -19.30 -2.22
C ARG A 670 3.24 -17.98 -2.75
N PRO A 671 3.11 -17.81 -4.08
CA PRO A 671 2.46 -16.63 -4.67
C PRO A 671 1.03 -16.33 -4.17
N ASP A 672 0.28 -17.37 -3.76
CA ASP A 672 -1.06 -17.24 -3.15
C ASP A 672 -1.01 -17.11 -1.61
N GLY A 673 0.13 -16.74 -1.05
CA GLY A 673 0.45 -16.82 0.39
C GLY A 673 -0.07 -15.70 1.26
N ILE A 674 -1.05 -14.91 0.82
CA ILE A 674 -1.86 -13.98 1.63
C ILE A 674 -3.34 -14.15 1.26
N PRO A 675 -4.30 -13.81 2.15
CA PRO A 675 -5.71 -14.16 1.96
C PRO A 675 -6.43 -13.43 0.81
N GLY A 676 -5.98 -12.24 0.42
CA GLY A 676 -6.54 -11.38 -0.61
C GLY A 676 -5.63 -10.21 -0.88
N ASN A 677 -6.17 -9.03 -1.24
CA ASN A 677 -5.37 -7.82 -1.38
C ASN A 677 -4.54 -7.58 -0.11
N ASP A 678 -3.27 -7.20 -0.26
CA ASP A 678 -2.42 -6.86 0.89
C ASP A 678 -2.78 -5.50 1.51
N ASP A 679 -3.59 -4.70 0.81
CA ASP A 679 -4.10 -3.38 1.16
C ASP A 679 -3.02 -2.46 1.74
N THR A 680 -2.02 -2.23 0.89
CA THR A 680 -0.83 -1.42 1.22
C THR A 680 -0.08 -1.90 2.47
N GLY A 681 -0.11 -3.21 2.74
CA GLY A 681 0.62 -3.84 3.83
C GLY A 681 -0.19 -4.14 5.09
N VAL A 682 -1.52 -3.96 5.08
CA VAL A 682 -2.39 -4.22 6.26
C VAL A 682 -2.48 -5.70 6.57
N MET A 683 -2.68 -6.56 5.56
CA MET A 683 -2.73 -8.00 5.78
C MET A 683 -1.37 -8.55 6.20
N SER A 684 -0.30 -7.99 5.65
CA SER A 684 1.08 -8.30 6.07
C SER A 684 1.35 -7.83 7.51
N ALA A 685 0.92 -6.64 7.90
CA ALA A 685 1.03 -6.16 9.28
C ALA A 685 0.20 -7.01 10.26
N TRP A 686 -0.96 -7.52 9.82
CA TRP A 686 -1.75 -8.49 10.60
C TRP A 686 -0.95 -9.77 10.88
N ALA A 687 -0.26 -10.30 9.87
CA ALA A 687 0.60 -11.47 10.03
C ALA A 687 1.76 -11.19 10.97
N VAL A 688 2.46 -10.05 10.81
CA VAL A 688 3.54 -9.63 11.71
C VAL A 688 3.07 -9.58 13.15
N PHE A 689 1.99 -8.86 13.45
CA PHE A 689 1.42 -8.79 14.80
C PHE A 689 0.98 -10.14 15.34
N SER A 690 0.32 -10.95 14.51
CA SER A 690 -0.12 -12.29 14.89
C SER A 690 1.05 -13.21 15.25
N MET A 691 2.17 -13.10 14.54
CA MET A 691 3.35 -13.92 14.79
C MET A 691 4.20 -13.44 15.97
N ILE A 692 4.17 -12.14 16.29
CA ILE A 692 4.86 -11.60 17.48
C ILE A 692 4.05 -11.74 18.78
N GLY A 693 2.80 -12.20 18.70
CA GLY A 693 1.96 -12.48 19.88
C GLY A 693 1.27 -11.25 20.48
N MET A 694 0.99 -10.23 19.67
CA MET A 694 0.22 -9.06 20.09
C MET A 694 -0.61 -8.49 18.94
N TYR A 695 -1.70 -7.76 19.26
CA TYR A 695 -2.51 -7.08 18.25
C TYR A 695 -3.16 -5.79 18.78
N PRO A 696 -3.16 -4.67 18.02
CA PRO A 696 -3.85 -3.42 18.38
C PRO A 696 -5.32 -3.49 17.95
N ASP A 697 -6.16 -4.11 18.77
CA ASP A 697 -7.54 -4.47 18.44
C ASP A 697 -8.56 -3.32 18.37
N CYS A 698 -8.13 -2.07 18.60
CA CYS A 698 -8.96 -0.88 18.49
C CYS A 698 -8.15 0.31 17.94
N PRO A 699 -8.39 0.73 16.68
CA PRO A 699 -7.72 1.90 16.12
C PRO A 699 -7.90 3.16 16.97
N GLY A 700 -6.80 3.87 17.23
CA GLY A 700 -6.80 5.09 18.06
C GLY A 700 -6.79 4.87 19.57
N GLU A 701 -6.87 3.63 20.06
CA GLU A 701 -6.63 3.29 21.46
C GLU A 701 -5.21 2.77 21.66
N PRO A 702 -4.42 3.35 22.60
CA PRO A 702 -3.05 2.90 22.84
C PRO A 702 -3.05 1.62 23.71
N GLN A 703 -3.58 0.54 23.18
CA GLN A 703 -3.74 -0.75 23.84
C GLN A 703 -3.42 -1.91 22.90
N TYR A 704 -3.11 -3.07 23.50
CA TYR A 704 -2.80 -4.30 22.77
C TYR A 704 -3.47 -5.50 23.43
N THR A 705 -3.93 -6.45 22.62
CA THR A 705 -4.25 -7.81 23.03
C THR A 705 -2.99 -8.67 22.91
N LEU A 706 -2.64 -9.39 23.98
CA LEU A 706 -1.47 -10.27 24.06
C LEU A 706 -1.85 -11.72 24.05
N PHE A 707 -1.07 -12.53 23.35
CA PHE A 707 -1.18 -13.99 23.28
C PHE A 707 0.22 -14.60 23.01
N SER A 708 0.33 -15.92 22.92
CA SER A 708 1.63 -16.58 22.77
C SER A 708 2.24 -16.27 21.39
N PRO A 709 3.50 -15.77 21.30
CA PRO A 709 4.17 -15.56 20.03
C PRO A 709 4.54 -16.89 19.35
N VAL A 710 4.72 -16.86 18.04
CA VAL A 710 5.21 -17.99 17.24
C VAL A 710 6.67 -18.29 17.58
N PHE A 711 7.48 -17.27 17.74
CA PHE A 711 8.91 -17.31 17.98
C PHE A 711 9.27 -17.41 19.46
N ASP A 712 10.44 -17.96 19.78
CA ASP A 712 10.95 -18.04 21.16
C ASP A 712 11.19 -16.65 21.75
N SER A 713 11.69 -15.72 20.94
CA SER A 713 11.74 -14.31 21.29
C SER A 713 11.59 -13.39 20.08
N VAL A 714 11.03 -12.20 20.32
CA VAL A 714 10.88 -11.11 19.35
C VAL A 714 11.46 -9.85 19.97
N GLU A 715 12.39 -9.21 19.26
CA GLU A 715 12.95 -7.91 19.64
C GLU A 715 12.42 -6.83 18.68
N ILE A 716 11.81 -5.76 19.19
CA ILE A 716 11.24 -4.66 18.42
C ILE A 716 12.09 -3.40 18.64
N ASN A 717 12.65 -2.85 17.56
CA ASN A 717 13.41 -1.59 17.53
C ASN A 717 14.54 -1.51 18.57
N GLY A 718 15.13 -2.65 18.96
CA GLY A 718 16.15 -2.69 20.00
C GLY A 718 15.65 -2.30 21.41
N LYS A 719 14.38 -2.01 21.58
CA LYS A 719 13.78 -1.45 22.80
C LYS A 719 12.90 -2.42 23.56
N TYR A 720 12.15 -3.26 22.88
CA TYR A 720 11.15 -4.15 23.49
C TYR A 720 11.48 -5.60 23.17
N VAL A 721 11.21 -6.49 24.13
CA VAL A 721 11.42 -7.93 23.95
C VAL A 721 10.21 -8.71 24.43
N ILE A 722 9.59 -9.48 23.53
CA ILE A 722 8.50 -10.42 23.84
C ILE A 722 9.10 -11.82 23.81
N ARG A 723 8.83 -12.64 24.84
CA ARG A 723 9.33 -14.01 24.94
C ARG A 723 8.17 -15.00 25.04
N LYS A 724 8.31 -16.14 24.40
CA LYS A 724 7.31 -17.20 24.39
C LYS A 724 7.09 -17.83 25.78
N ASP A 725 8.13 -17.94 26.57
CA ASP A 725 8.10 -18.47 27.92
C ASP A 725 7.65 -17.43 28.99
N GLN A 726 7.48 -16.17 28.57
CA GLN A 726 7.00 -15.11 29.46
C GLN A 726 5.52 -15.29 29.78
N LYS A 727 5.19 -15.50 31.05
CA LYS A 727 3.80 -15.62 31.48
C LYS A 727 3.02 -14.34 31.21
N ILE A 728 1.98 -14.43 30.41
CA ILE A 728 1.03 -13.34 30.19
C ILE A 728 0.17 -13.17 31.44
N LYS A 729 0.36 -12.07 32.18
CA LYS A 729 -0.39 -11.77 33.38
C LYS A 729 -1.76 -11.16 33.10
N LYS A 730 -1.86 -10.44 31.99
CA LYS A 730 -3.05 -9.72 31.53
C LYS A 730 -3.04 -9.73 29.99
N HIS A 731 -4.10 -10.23 29.39
CA HIS A 731 -4.19 -10.37 27.95
C HIS A 731 -4.51 -9.06 27.21
N ARG A 732 -5.00 -8.04 27.87
CA ARG A 732 -5.19 -6.70 27.32
C ARG A 732 -4.45 -5.69 28.16
N ILE A 733 -3.47 -4.99 27.56
CA ILE A 733 -2.61 -4.03 28.23
C ILE A 733 -2.58 -2.69 27.48
N THR A 734 -2.38 -1.62 28.25
CA THR A 734 -2.10 -0.30 27.67
C THR A 734 -0.69 -0.23 27.09
N HIS A 735 -0.44 0.74 26.21
CA HIS A 735 0.91 1.00 25.73
C HIS A 735 1.90 1.31 26.86
N GLN A 736 1.46 2.02 27.89
CA GLN A 736 2.31 2.30 29.07
C GLN A 736 2.66 1.02 29.84
N GLU A 737 1.71 0.10 30.03
CA GLU A 737 1.98 -1.22 30.62
C GLU A 737 2.93 -2.03 29.72
N PHE A 738 2.74 -1.99 28.39
CA PHE A 738 3.63 -2.65 27.43
C PHE A 738 5.06 -2.11 27.53
N VAL A 739 5.23 -0.80 27.49
CA VAL A 739 6.56 -0.17 27.64
C VAL A 739 7.21 -0.56 28.97
N ARG A 740 6.46 -0.54 30.08
CA ARG A 740 7.01 -0.93 31.40
C ARG A 740 7.42 -2.40 31.50
N ASP A 741 6.61 -3.31 30.94
CA ASP A 741 6.74 -4.75 31.21
C ASP A 741 7.58 -5.46 30.14
N TYR A 742 7.80 -4.85 28.98
CA TYR A 742 8.52 -5.42 27.84
C TYR A 742 9.74 -4.58 27.40
N ALA A 743 10.04 -3.44 28.03
CA ALA A 743 11.29 -2.71 27.79
C ALA A 743 12.49 -3.59 28.10
N LYS A 744 13.56 -3.45 27.28
CA LYS A 744 14.81 -4.20 27.36
C LYS A 744 15.65 -3.74 28.55
#